data_99e56242902f6c8bb868ebb84d249d68
#
_entry.id   99e56242902f6c8bb868ebb84d249d68
#
_cell.length_a   1.000
_cell.length_b   1.000
_cell.length_c   1.000
_cell.angle_alpha   90.00
_cell.angle_beta   90.00
_cell.angle_gamma   90.00
#
_symmetry.space_group_name_H-M   'P 1'
#
loop_
_entity.id
_entity.type
_entity.pdbx_description
1 polymer ?
#
loop_
_entity_poly.entity_id
_entity_poly.type
_entity_poly.pdbx_seq_one_letter_code
_entity_poly.pdbx_strand_id
1 'polypeptide(L)'
;MKRILAILLMLTMILSAAFAEGNPGAEDAQAGSPEVVRYDYDELVVGTAMPMYGAFSMDNWGNSTSDVDVRKLIHGYNLIEWNSAVSGFQLDPSVVTLGSLVTRDDAGNHVYSLTLYDDMYYSDGTKITAWDYAFSWLLRTSPLISEIGGATRQADYLAGWSDYAAGNTPYLAGVQVTGEYSLKITISAEYLPFFYEVSLLDCYPYPIQAIAPGCEVADDGNGVYIRNKENPDGGALFTADLLKNTLLNGTNGYLSHPEVVSGAYRLVSFDGAEARFELNPYYKGNSDGLKPVIPRIVFKTANNETMVDDLLQGKYGLLNKVSRADVIQDAMMRAISEGAYMADAYPRPGLSFITFNGGKSATADPEVRKAIALCLDKEALKDDYVGEFGVKSDGFYGLGQWMYQMVSGTISQEPDEGMTEAEKEQFQKDWDEVTLEGQETYEFNTGRANEILDAAGWTLNKAGEAYDSSKDDVRCKKIGEELVPLELKLIYPETTEIGEALDIWFAAPLKEAGILLTIETSPSVLPIYYGQDNTDYDMLYLATNFDVAFDPTQMFMEGGSVNVHGVKDAELVKLAGEMRQTEQGDLLTYCTKWISFLKRFTEVEPMIPVYSNVYYDFHPEVLQNYKITQYISWADAIVGSYFSDVAEEPAEAAE
;
A
#
# COMPACT_ATOMS: atom_id res chain seq x y z
N MET A 1 18.38 13.11 -13.44
CA MET A 1 19.60 12.39 -13.05
C MET A 1 20.50 13.19 -12.09
N LYS A 2 21.12 14.32 -12.43
CA LYS A 2 22.00 15.05 -11.49
C LYS A 2 21.35 15.56 -10.21
N ARG A 3 20.02 15.81 -10.18
CA ARG A 3 19.30 16.31 -8.99
C ARG A 3 18.89 15.20 -8.03
N ILE A 4 18.56 13.99 -8.51
CA ILE A 4 18.21 12.84 -7.67
C ILE A 4 19.46 12.29 -6.97
N LEU A 5 20.59 12.23 -7.68
CA LEU A 5 21.87 11.89 -7.06
C LEU A 5 22.34 12.96 -6.06
N ALA A 6 21.93 14.24 -6.25
CA ALA A 6 22.19 15.31 -5.29
C ALA A 6 21.37 15.17 -4.00
N ILE A 7 20.14 14.66 -4.08
CA ILE A 7 19.30 14.43 -2.89
C ILE A 7 19.84 13.27 -2.05
N LEU A 8 20.25 12.16 -2.67
CA LEU A 8 20.92 11.06 -1.95
C LEU A 8 22.31 11.45 -1.43
N LEU A 9 23.09 12.27 -2.17
CA LEU A 9 24.39 12.78 -1.72
C LEU A 9 24.27 13.93 -0.70
N MET A 10 23.18 14.71 -0.70
CA MET A 10 22.92 15.70 0.37
C MET A 10 22.54 15.00 1.67
N LEU A 11 21.82 13.89 1.64
CA LEU A 11 21.56 13.08 2.83
C LEU A 11 22.86 12.61 3.52
N THR A 12 23.92 12.31 2.75
CA THR A 12 25.22 11.92 3.31
C THR A 12 26.13 13.11 3.66
N MET A 13 25.90 14.30 3.10
CA MET A 13 26.73 15.49 3.38
C MET A 13 26.19 16.38 4.51
N ILE A 14 24.91 16.34 4.84
CA ILE A 14 24.34 17.08 5.98
C ILE A 14 24.82 16.48 7.31
N LEU A 15 25.09 15.19 7.37
CA LEU A 15 25.69 14.54 8.53
C LEU A 15 27.17 14.90 8.78
N SER A 16 27.88 15.47 7.80
CA SER A 16 29.31 15.81 7.94
C SER A 16 29.64 17.30 8.07
N ALA A 17 28.67 18.20 7.93
CA ALA A 17 28.89 19.66 7.97
C ALA A 17 28.56 20.35 9.30
N ALA A 18 27.94 19.64 10.26
CA ALA A 18 27.55 20.21 11.55
C ALA A 18 28.68 20.30 12.61
N PHE A 19 29.91 19.92 12.28
CA PHE A 19 31.02 19.87 13.21
C PHE A 19 32.17 20.86 12.93
N ALA A 20 31.91 22.06 12.45
CA ALA A 20 32.94 23.09 12.42
C ALA A 20 32.32 24.49 12.37
N GLU A 21 32.18 25.11 13.54
CA GLU A 21 32.59 26.48 13.86
C GLU A 21 32.06 26.90 15.23
N GLY A 22 32.94 26.87 16.20
CA GLY A 22 32.69 27.43 17.52
C GLY A 22 32.75 28.95 17.48
N ASN A 23 31.72 29.61 17.97
CA ASN A 23 31.71 31.04 18.24
C ASN A 23 31.86 31.29 19.74
N PRO A 24 32.89 31.99 20.21
CA PRO A 24 33.05 32.31 21.61
C PRO A 24 32.39 33.65 21.94
N GLY A 25 31.33 33.63 22.71
CA GLY A 25 30.82 34.82 23.40
C GLY A 25 29.29 34.93 23.46
N ALA A 26 28.69 34.33 24.47
CA ALA A 26 27.44 34.79 25.06
C ALA A 26 27.41 34.36 26.53
N GLU A 27 27.15 35.34 27.38
CA GLU A 27 27.15 35.24 28.84
C GLU A 27 26.00 34.37 29.37
N ASP A 28 26.29 33.71 30.51
CA ASP A 28 25.44 32.84 31.31
C ASP A 28 23.98 33.29 31.47
N ALA A 29 23.07 32.66 30.72
CA ALA A 29 21.73 32.40 31.24
C ALA A 29 21.75 30.97 31.78
N GLN A 30 21.49 30.78 33.08
CA GLN A 30 21.24 29.48 33.68
C GLN A 30 20.02 28.85 32.99
N ALA A 31 20.23 28.17 31.90
CA ALA A 31 19.28 27.19 31.36
C ALA A 31 19.21 26.05 32.40
N GLY A 32 18.05 25.82 32.99
CA GLY A 32 17.80 24.61 33.75
C GLY A 32 18.24 23.41 32.92
N SER A 33 18.91 22.45 33.53
CA SER A 33 19.28 21.20 32.86
C SER A 33 18.05 20.66 32.14
N PRO A 34 18.12 20.30 30.84
CA PRO A 34 16.97 19.74 30.15
C PRO A 34 16.46 18.55 30.98
N GLU A 35 15.15 18.53 31.21
CA GLU A 35 14.49 17.43 31.90
C GLU A 35 14.72 16.18 31.07
N VAL A 36 15.47 15.22 31.63
CA VAL A 36 15.79 13.97 30.90
C VAL A 36 14.49 13.22 30.66
N VAL A 37 14.06 13.15 29.43
CA VAL A 37 12.88 12.37 29.04
C VAL A 37 13.14 10.90 29.40
N ARG A 38 12.23 10.31 30.18
CA ARG A 38 12.30 8.91 30.57
C ARG A 38 11.24 8.14 29.81
N TYR A 39 11.67 7.19 29.00
CA TYR A 39 10.80 6.26 28.30
C TYR A 39 10.42 5.08 29.21
N ASP A 40 9.18 4.60 29.08
CA ASP A 40 8.77 3.31 29.67
C ASP A 40 9.28 2.20 28.73
N TYR A 41 10.30 1.48 29.16
CA TYR A 41 10.89 0.40 28.35
C TYR A 41 9.97 -0.82 28.20
N ASP A 42 8.87 -0.85 28.96
CA ASP A 42 7.83 -1.85 28.81
C ASP A 42 6.72 -1.46 27.82
N GLU A 43 6.73 -0.22 27.30
CA GLU A 43 5.69 0.27 26.41
C GLU A 43 6.26 1.18 25.31
N LEU A 44 6.01 0.84 24.05
CA LEU A 44 6.28 1.71 22.91
C LEU A 44 5.00 2.39 22.45
N VAL A 45 4.99 3.71 22.46
CA VAL A 45 3.90 4.51 21.89
C VAL A 45 4.29 4.96 20.49
N VAL A 46 3.55 4.48 19.49
CA VAL A 46 3.74 4.81 18.07
C VAL A 46 2.68 5.79 17.61
N GLY A 47 3.09 6.94 17.07
CA GLY A 47 2.23 7.97 16.51
C GLY A 47 2.32 8.01 14.98
N THR A 48 1.18 8.11 14.31
CA THR A 48 1.10 8.36 12.86
C THR A 48 0.00 9.36 12.56
N ALA A 49 0.16 10.20 11.54
CA ALA A 49 -0.91 11.09 11.09
C ALA A 49 -2.03 10.36 10.34
N MET A 50 -1.83 9.07 10.00
CA MET A 50 -2.77 8.28 9.21
C MET A 50 -3.80 7.60 10.12
N PRO A 51 -5.13 7.79 9.91
CA PRO A 51 -6.15 7.20 10.75
C PRO A 51 -6.25 5.67 10.56
N MET A 52 -6.70 4.99 11.61
CA MET A 52 -7.13 3.59 11.58
C MET A 52 -8.62 3.51 11.29
N TYR A 53 -9.02 2.53 10.46
CA TYR A 53 -10.44 2.30 10.11
C TYR A 53 -10.99 0.99 10.68
N GLY A 54 -10.14 0.17 11.29
CA GLY A 54 -10.54 -1.04 11.98
C GLY A 54 -10.65 -2.29 11.09
N ALA A 55 -10.12 -2.28 9.86
CA ALA A 55 -10.01 -3.48 9.04
C ALA A 55 -8.77 -4.30 9.45
N PHE A 56 -8.72 -4.72 10.72
CA PHE A 56 -7.52 -5.26 11.35
C PHE A 56 -7.28 -6.75 11.06
N SER A 57 -8.33 -7.53 10.80
CA SER A 57 -8.12 -8.96 10.57
C SER A 57 -7.96 -9.32 9.09
N MET A 58 -8.57 -8.57 8.17
CA MET A 58 -8.50 -8.88 6.75
C MET A 58 -8.73 -7.66 5.86
N ASP A 59 -8.19 -7.71 4.64
CA ASP A 59 -8.18 -6.64 3.64
C ASP A 59 -9.51 -6.49 2.86
N ASN A 60 -10.44 -7.41 3.04
CA ASN A 60 -11.73 -7.41 2.35
C ASN A 60 -12.59 -6.15 2.63
N TRP A 61 -12.34 -5.40 3.70
CA TRP A 61 -13.06 -4.16 4.05
C TRP A 61 -12.23 -2.89 3.93
N GLY A 62 -10.99 -3.00 3.52
CA GLY A 62 -10.10 -1.87 3.31
C GLY A 62 -8.65 -2.21 3.56
N ASN A 63 -7.78 -1.38 3.02
CA ASN A 63 -6.34 -1.58 3.06
C ASN A 63 -5.61 -0.25 3.36
N SER A 64 -6.10 0.50 4.38
CA SER A 64 -5.40 1.69 4.85
C SER A 64 -4.03 1.30 5.41
N THR A 65 -3.06 2.18 5.27
CA THR A 65 -1.68 1.91 5.71
C THR A 65 -1.61 1.57 7.20
N SER A 66 -2.38 2.27 8.04
CA SER A 66 -2.42 2.01 9.49
C SER A 66 -3.07 0.67 9.83
N ASP A 67 -4.15 0.28 9.11
CA ASP A 67 -4.78 -1.03 9.30
C ASP A 67 -3.85 -2.17 8.83
N VAL A 68 -3.05 -1.95 7.77
CA VAL A 68 -2.01 -2.90 7.32
C VAL A 68 -0.96 -3.09 8.41
N ASP A 69 -0.49 -2.01 9.04
CA ASP A 69 0.49 -2.10 10.12
C ASP A 69 -0.06 -2.88 11.33
N VAL A 70 -1.34 -2.65 11.70
CA VAL A 70 -2.00 -3.45 12.74
C VAL A 70 -2.08 -4.93 12.35
N ARG A 71 -2.47 -5.24 11.09
CA ARG A 71 -2.50 -6.63 10.61
C ARG A 71 -1.14 -7.33 10.74
N LYS A 72 -0.06 -6.64 10.44
CA LYS A 72 1.31 -7.18 10.57
C LYS A 72 1.72 -7.48 12.01
N LEU A 73 1.22 -6.69 12.98
CA LEU A 73 1.46 -6.98 14.40
C LEU A 73 0.72 -8.24 14.87
N ILE A 74 -0.53 -8.45 14.42
CA ILE A 74 -1.42 -9.46 14.99
C ILE A 74 -1.56 -10.73 14.15
N HIS A 75 -1.14 -10.74 12.88
CA HIS A 75 -1.09 -11.92 12.04
C HIS A 75 0.36 -12.29 11.72
N GLY A 76 0.72 -13.51 12.04
CA GLY A 76 2.01 -14.12 11.75
C GLY A 76 1.85 -15.40 10.95
N TYR A 77 2.97 -16.02 10.65
CA TYR A 77 3.02 -17.31 9.97
C TYR A 77 2.40 -17.28 8.56
N ASN A 78 2.66 -16.21 7.79
CA ASN A 78 2.37 -16.23 6.36
C ASN A 78 3.15 -17.35 5.69
N LEU A 79 2.58 -17.98 4.66
CA LEU A 79 3.30 -19.01 3.88
C LEU A 79 4.51 -18.46 3.12
N ILE A 80 4.57 -17.14 2.92
CA ILE A 80 5.61 -16.46 2.17
C ILE A 80 6.19 -15.28 2.95
N GLU A 81 7.40 -14.90 2.56
CA GLU A 81 8.06 -13.67 3.01
C GLU A 81 8.77 -12.97 1.87
N TRP A 82 9.06 -11.68 2.06
CA TRP A 82 9.95 -10.94 1.18
C TRP A 82 11.40 -11.17 1.60
N ASN A 83 12.23 -11.62 0.66
CA ASN A 83 13.67 -11.77 0.87
C ASN A 83 14.43 -10.69 0.10
N SER A 84 15.00 -9.73 0.83
CA SER A 84 15.76 -8.60 0.26
C SER A 84 17.03 -9.04 -0.46
N ALA A 85 17.63 -10.18 -0.07
CA ALA A 85 18.86 -10.66 -0.70
C ALA A 85 18.63 -11.15 -2.14
N VAL A 86 17.42 -11.63 -2.45
CA VAL A 86 17.04 -12.07 -3.79
C VAL A 86 16.05 -11.14 -4.47
N SER A 87 15.68 -10.03 -3.81
CA SER A 87 14.67 -9.07 -4.26
C SER A 87 13.38 -9.75 -4.76
N GLY A 88 12.90 -10.74 -4.00
CA GLY A 88 11.78 -11.56 -4.39
C GLY A 88 11.06 -12.22 -3.23
N PHE A 89 9.87 -12.75 -3.50
CA PHE A 89 9.13 -13.58 -2.54
C PHE A 89 9.69 -15.00 -2.50
N GLN A 90 9.74 -15.57 -1.29
CA GLN A 90 10.06 -16.96 -1.06
C GLN A 90 9.08 -17.56 -0.06
N LEU A 91 9.04 -18.91 0.02
CA LEU A 91 8.32 -19.58 1.10
C LEU A 91 9.00 -19.25 2.43
N ASP A 92 8.22 -18.88 3.45
CA ASP A 92 8.75 -18.54 4.78
C ASP A 92 9.39 -19.78 5.43
N PRO A 93 10.72 -19.79 5.64
CA PRO A 93 11.42 -20.95 6.19
C PRO A 93 11.11 -21.21 7.66
N SER A 94 10.43 -20.29 8.36
CA SER A 94 9.92 -20.50 9.71
C SER A 94 8.55 -21.19 9.73
N VAL A 95 7.83 -21.20 8.61
CA VAL A 95 6.48 -21.74 8.46
C VAL A 95 6.49 -23.03 7.64
N VAL A 96 7.20 -23.00 6.51
CA VAL A 96 7.22 -24.08 5.51
C VAL A 96 8.54 -24.81 5.56
N THR A 97 8.50 -26.15 5.69
CA THR A 97 9.71 -26.98 5.79
C THR A 97 10.43 -27.12 4.45
N LEU A 98 11.73 -27.44 4.50
CA LEU A 98 12.55 -27.71 3.32
C LEU A 98 12.09 -28.91 2.47
N GLY A 99 11.15 -29.73 2.98
CA GLY A 99 10.56 -30.85 2.25
C GLY A 99 9.46 -30.43 1.26
N SER A 100 9.15 -29.17 1.18
CA SER A 100 8.14 -28.65 0.25
C SER A 100 8.63 -28.70 -1.21
N LEU A 101 7.72 -28.99 -2.13
CA LEU A 101 8.03 -29.28 -3.52
C LEU A 101 7.06 -28.54 -4.46
N VAL A 102 7.59 -28.01 -5.56
CA VAL A 102 6.80 -27.50 -6.68
C VAL A 102 6.93 -28.46 -7.85
N THR A 103 5.81 -28.89 -8.40
CA THR A 103 5.75 -29.77 -9.57
C THR A 103 4.77 -29.21 -10.61
N ARG A 104 4.88 -29.68 -11.85
CA ARG A 104 3.91 -29.39 -12.90
C ARG A 104 3.05 -30.62 -13.14
N ASP A 105 1.73 -30.46 -13.19
CA ASP A 105 0.82 -31.55 -13.56
C ASP A 105 0.65 -31.69 -15.09
N ASP A 106 -0.14 -32.67 -15.52
CA ASP A 106 -0.36 -32.95 -16.95
C ASP A 106 -1.14 -31.82 -17.67
N ALA A 107 -1.87 -30.98 -16.94
CA ALA A 107 -2.56 -29.81 -17.46
C ALA A 107 -1.65 -28.57 -17.55
N GLY A 108 -0.42 -28.68 -17.02
CA GLY A 108 0.54 -27.58 -16.98
C GLY A 108 0.41 -26.68 -15.76
N ASN A 109 -0.47 -26.99 -14.81
CA ASN A 109 -0.61 -26.25 -13.56
C ASN A 109 0.65 -26.41 -12.69
N HIS A 110 1.01 -25.39 -11.93
CA HIS A 110 2.03 -25.52 -10.91
C HIS A 110 1.39 -25.98 -9.58
N VAL A 111 1.91 -27.06 -9.04
CA VAL A 111 1.40 -27.69 -7.81
C VAL A 111 2.43 -27.55 -6.71
N TYR A 112 2.12 -26.71 -5.72
CA TYR A 112 2.88 -26.51 -4.51
C TYR A 112 2.45 -27.53 -3.46
N SER A 113 3.31 -28.46 -3.13
CA SER A 113 3.10 -29.42 -2.03
C SER A 113 3.88 -28.92 -0.83
N LEU A 114 3.18 -28.36 0.15
CA LEU A 114 3.76 -27.69 1.31
C LEU A 114 3.63 -28.56 2.55
N THR A 115 4.70 -28.63 3.33
CA THR A 115 4.70 -29.22 4.67
C THR A 115 5.03 -28.12 5.68
N LEU A 116 4.16 -27.93 6.65
CA LEU A 116 4.28 -26.91 7.68
C LEU A 116 5.01 -27.46 8.90
N TYR A 117 5.64 -26.59 9.69
CA TYR A 117 6.06 -26.93 11.04
C TYR A 117 4.85 -27.12 11.96
N ASP A 118 4.96 -27.97 12.98
CA ASP A 118 3.90 -28.32 13.93
C ASP A 118 4.00 -27.58 15.28
N ASP A 119 4.85 -26.56 15.33
CA ASP A 119 5.15 -25.76 16.53
C ASP A 119 4.57 -24.34 16.48
N MET A 120 3.59 -24.09 15.60
CA MET A 120 2.89 -22.84 15.47
C MET A 120 1.60 -22.82 16.28
N TYR A 121 1.33 -21.71 16.97
CA TYR A 121 0.17 -21.56 17.86
C TYR A 121 -0.47 -20.18 17.70
N TYR A 122 -1.78 -20.14 17.90
CA TYR A 122 -2.50 -18.89 18.13
C TYR A 122 -2.25 -18.35 19.54
N SER A 123 -2.68 -17.10 19.77
CA SER A 123 -2.50 -16.37 21.05
C SER A 123 -3.26 -16.98 22.23
N ASP A 124 -4.23 -17.87 21.97
CA ASP A 124 -4.94 -18.66 23.00
C ASP A 124 -4.28 -20.02 23.28
N GLY A 125 -3.19 -20.35 22.60
CA GLY A 125 -2.47 -21.60 22.72
C GLY A 125 -3.03 -22.76 21.88
N THR A 126 -4.02 -22.52 21.03
CA THR A 126 -4.47 -23.53 20.06
C THR A 126 -3.46 -23.67 18.92
N LYS A 127 -3.26 -24.91 18.44
CA LYS A 127 -2.33 -25.20 17.36
C LYS A 127 -2.84 -24.68 16.02
N ILE A 128 -1.93 -24.16 15.22
CA ILE A 128 -2.15 -23.81 13.83
C ILE A 128 -1.83 -25.02 12.96
N THR A 129 -2.71 -25.33 12.03
CA THR A 129 -2.64 -26.51 11.15
C THR A 129 -2.88 -26.11 9.70
N ALA A 130 -2.73 -27.04 8.76
CA ALA A 130 -3.05 -26.83 7.35
C ALA A 130 -4.54 -26.46 7.12
N TRP A 131 -5.43 -26.85 8.03
CA TRP A 131 -6.86 -26.54 7.97
C TRP A 131 -7.14 -25.05 8.16
N ASP A 132 -6.33 -24.34 8.97
CA ASP A 132 -6.47 -22.91 9.22
C ASP A 132 -6.09 -22.08 7.98
N TYR A 133 -5.08 -22.51 7.23
CA TYR A 133 -4.73 -21.91 5.94
C TYR A 133 -5.80 -22.18 4.87
N ALA A 134 -6.31 -23.42 4.80
CA ALA A 134 -7.39 -23.76 3.89
C ALA A 134 -8.66 -22.93 4.19
N PHE A 135 -8.97 -22.73 5.48
CA PHE A 135 -10.06 -21.84 5.90
C PHE A 135 -9.85 -20.39 5.42
N SER A 136 -8.62 -19.90 5.48
CA SER A 136 -8.30 -18.54 5.05
C SER A 136 -8.62 -18.29 3.58
N TRP A 137 -8.26 -19.20 2.68
CA TRP A 137 -8.67 -19.11 1.27
C TRP A 137 -10.17 -19.20 1.10
N LEU A 138 -10.83 -20.18 1.71
CA LEU A 138 -12.28 -20.34 1.64
C LEU A 138 -13.03 -19.10 2.13
N LEU A 139 -12.57 -18.49 3.22
CA LEU A 139 -13.17 -17.28 3.79
C LEU A 139 -13.00 -16.07 2.89
N ARG A 140 -11.74 -15.72 2.57
CA ARG A 140 -11.40 -14.45 1.87
C ARG A 140 -11.92 -14.41 0.44
N THR A 141 -12.08 -15.57 -0.21
CA THR A 141 -12.59 -15.69 -1.58
C THR A 141 -14.07 -16.08 -1.66
N SER A 142 -14.74 -16.21 -0.51
CA SER A 142 -16.16 -16.57 -0.46
C SER A 142 -17.07 -15.46 -1.00
N PRO A 143 -18.07 -15.78 -1.83
CA PRO A 143 -19.09 -14.80 -2.23
C PRO A 143 -19.88 -14.22 -1.06
N LEU A 144 -19.95 -14.91 0.10
CA LEU A 144 -20.60 -14.42 1.31
C LEU A 144 -19.96 -13.12 1.83
N ILE A 145 -18.68 -12.88 1.56
CA ILE A 145 -18.00 -11.64 1.95
C ILE A 145 -18.65 -10.44 1.26
N SER A 146 -18.96 -10.53 -0.04
CA SER A 146 -19.65 -9.44 -0.74
C SER A 146 -21.10 -9.25 -0.28
N GLU A 147 -21.78 -10.31 0.12
CA GLU A 147 -23.14 -10.23 0.67
C GLU A 147 -23.20 -9.43 1.98
N ILE A 148 -22.10 -9.41 2.74
CA ILE A 148 -21.99 -8.66 4.01
C ILE A 148 -21.21 -7.34 3.89
N GLY A 149 -20.95 -6.88 2.66
CA GLY A 149 -20.38 -5.56 2.37
C GLY A 149 -18.84 -5.50 2.29
N GLY A 150 -18.17 -6.65 2.25
CA GLY A 150 -16.73 -6.72 1.97
C GLY A 150 -16.43 -6.91 0.49
N ALA A 151 -15.21 -6.67 0.07
CA ALA A 151 -14.70 -7.00 -1.27
C ALA A 151 -14.19 -8.44 -1.28
N THR A 152 -14.84 -9.34 -2.01
CA THR A 152 -14.36 -10.72 -2.17
C THR A 152 -13.01 -10.72 -2.88
N ARG A 153 -12.00 -11.36 -2.28
CA ARG A 153 -10.67 -11.47 -2.88
C ARG A 153 -10.74 -12.32 -4.16
N GLN A 154 -10.20 -11.79 -5.24
CA GLN A 154 -10.04 -12.53 -6.48
C GLN A 154 -8.92 -13.56 -6.34
N ALA A 155 -9.15 -14.78 -6.79
CA ALA A 155 -8.17 -15.87 -6.77
C ALA A 155 -8.26 -16.72 -8.04
N ASP A 156 -8.43 -16.07 -9.19
CA ASP A 156 -8.51 -16.69 -10.53
C ASP A 156 -7.25 -17.48 -10.90
N TYR A 157 -6.17 -17.26 -10.16
CA TYR A 157 -4.97 -18.08 -10.24
C TYR A 157 -5.12 -19.49 -9.64
N LEU A 158 -6.08 -19.71 -8.72
CA LEU A 158 -6.32 -21.05 -8.14
C LEU A 158 -7.18 -21.90 -9.06
N ALA A 159 -6.75 -23.13 -9.30
CA ALA A 159 -7.53 -24.07 -10.08
C ALA A 159 -8.94 -24.28 -9.50
N GLY A 160 -9.98 -24.14 -10.32
CA GLY A 160 -11.37 -24.32 -9.93
C GLY A 160 -11.99 -23.19 -9.09
N TRP A 161 -11.28 -22.07 -8.88
CA TRP A 161 -11.81 -20.94 -8.11
C TRP A 161 -13.07 -20.32 -8.73
N SER A 162 -13.13 -20.20 -10.06
CA SER A 162 -14.28 -19.59 -10.75
C SER A 162 -15.60 -20.28 -10.45
N ASP A 163 -15.60 -21.62 -10.36
CA ASP A 163 -16.80 -22.40 -10.00
C ASP A 163 -17.18 -22.22 -8.53
N TYR A 164 -16.19 -22.15 -7.64
CA TYR A 164 -16.41 -21.86 -6.22
C TYR A 164 -16.98 -20.44 -6.03
N ALA A 165 -16.37 -19.44 -6.63
CA ALA A 165 -16.80 -18.03 -6.55
C ALA A 165 -18.20 -17.79 -7.15
N ALA A 166 -18.57 -18.54 -8.19
CA ALA A 166 -19.90 -18.50 -8.81
C ALA A 166 -20.97 -19.29 -8.00
N GLY A 167 -20.57 -20.02 -6.93
CA GLY A 167 -21.46 -20.88 -6.16
C GLY A 167 -21.90 -22.17 -6.90
N ASN A 168 -21.25 -22.54 -8.00
CA ASN A 168 -21.52 -23.76 -8.75
C ASN A 168 -21.09 -25.02 -7.98
N THR A 169 -20.11 -24.87 -7.10
CA THR A 169 -19.58 -25.93 -6.23
C THR A 169 -19.23 -25.36 -4.84
N PRO A 170 -19.36 -26.14 -3.78
CA PRO A 170 -18.87 -25.74 -2.46
C PRO A 170 -17.34 -25.92 -2.31
N TYR A 171 -16.69 -26.59 -3.27
CA TYR A 171 -15.26 -26.96 -3.21
C TYR A 171 -14.37 -25.91 -3.85
N LEU A 172 -13.28 -25.54 -3.15
CA LEU A 172 -12.17 -24.81 -3.74
C LEU A 172 -11.11 -25.85 -4.16
N ALA A 173 -11.20 -26.29 -5.41
CA ALA A 173 -10.42 -27.45 -5.93
C ALA A 173 -8.91 -27.20 -5.95
N GLY A 174 -8.48 -25.94 -6.11
CA GLY A 174 -7.06 -25.53 -6.12
C GLY A 174 -6.37 -25.62 -4.77
N VAL A 175 -7.11 -25.87 -3.68
CA VAL A 175 -6.56 -26.06 -2.33
C VAL A 175 -6.97 -27.41 -1.78
N GLN A 176 -6.01 -28.22 -1.34
CA GLN A 176 -6.24 -29.55 -0.75
C GLN A 176 -5.44 -29.68 0.54
N VAL A 177 -6.02 -30.30 1.58
CA VAL A 177 -5.33 -30.66 2.82
C VAL A 177 -4.97 -32.13 2.77
N THR A 178 -3.69 -32.41 2.63
CA THR A 178 -3.16 -33.78 2.48
C THR A 178 -2.72 -34.42 3.81
N GLY A 179 -2.69 -33.63 4.87
CA GLY A 179 -2.37 -34.03 6.23
C GLY A 179 -2.56 -32.88 7.21
N GLU A 180 -2.46 -33.15 8.51
CA GLU A 180 -2.67 -32.13 9.56
C GLU A 180 -1.77 -30.90 9.38
N TYR A 181 -0.54 -31.10 8.87
CA TYR A 181 0.46 -30.06 8.60
C TYR A 181 0.90 -30.07 7.13
N SER A 182 0.05 -30.53 6.22
CA SER A 182 0.41 -30.62 4.82
C SER A 182 -0.75 -30.18 3.94
N LEU A 183 -0.44 -29.29 2.98
CA LEU A 183 -1.41 -28.80 2.00
C LEU A 183 -0.82 -28.78 0.60
N LYS A 184 -1.71 -28.81 -0.37
CA LYS A 184 -1.38 -28.70 -1.77
C LYS A 184 -2.15 -27.51 -2.36
N ILE A 185 -1.44 -26.64 -3.07
CA ILE A 185 -2.00 -25.47 -3.74
C ILE A 185 -1.70 -25.60 -5.22
N THR A 186 -2.73 -25.49 -6.05
CA THR A 186 -2.63 -25.66 -7.50
C THR A 186 -2.88 -24.33 -8.18
N ILE A 187 -1.84 -23.76 -8.79
CA ILE A 187 -1.90 -22.55 -9.60
C ILE A 187 -2.22 -22.95 -11.04
N SER A 188 -3.27 -22.35 -11.59
CA SER A 188 -3.76 -22.63 -12.95
C SER A 188 -2.73 -22.29 -14.02
N ALA A 189 -2.55 -23.18 -14.99
CA ALA A 189 -1.70 -22.96 -16.15
C ALA A 189 -2.11 -21.71 -16.98
N GLU A 190 -3.38 -21.33 -16.93
CA GLU A 190 -3.90 -20.14 -17.62
C GLU A 190 -3.37 -18.83 -17.02
N TYR A 191 -2.97 -18.87 -15.75
CA TYR A 191 -2.43 -17.72 -15.03
C TYR A 191 -0.90 -17.59 -15.18
N LEU A 192 -0.24 -18.65 -15.63
CA LEU A 192 1.21 -18.75 -15.76
C LEU A 192 1.71 -18.37 -17.18
N PRO A 193 2.94 -17.86 -17.30
CA PRO A 193 3.86 -17.51 -16.22
C PRO A 193 3.35 -16.32 -15.41
N PHE A 194 3.78 -16.19 -14.17
CA PHE A 194 3.49 -15.03 -13.35
C PHE A 194 4.77 -14.56 -12.65
N PHE A 195 5.13 -13.28 -12.84
CA PHE A 195 6.42 -12.74 -12.36
C PHE A 195 6.62 -12.89 -10.85
N TYR A 196 5.55 -12.71 -10.09
CA TYR A 196 5.55 -12.85 -8.63
C TYR A 196 4.86 -14.17 -8.19
N GLU A 197 5.09 -15.28 -8.88
CA GLU A 197 4.32 -16.51 -8.66
C GLU A 197 4.23 -16.92 -7.20
N VAL A 198 5.34 -16.85 -6.44
CA VAL A 198 5.33 -17.20 -5.01
C VAL A 198 4.39 -16.29 -4.21
N SER A 199 4.18 -15.03 -4.61
CA SER A 199 3.25 -14.12 -3.92
C SER A 199 1.80 -14.58 -3.97
N LEU A 200 1.43 -15.45 -4.91
CA LEU A 200 0.09 -16.03 -5.00
C LEU A 200 -0.23 -16.96 -3.82
N LEU A 201 0.79 -17.37 -3.07
CA LEU A 201 0.67 -18.17 -1.85
C LEU A 201 0.50 -17.32 -0.59
N ASP A 202 0.37 -15.98 -0.71
CA ASP A 202 0.14 -15.07 0.42
C ASP A 202 -1.10 -15.45 1.22
N CYS A 203 -0.87 -16.09 2.37
CA CYS A 203 -1.92 -16.62 3.21
C CYS A 203 -1.50 -16.73 4.66
N TYR A 204 -2.18 -15.98 5.53
CA TYR A 204 -2.12 -16.13 6.98
C TYR A 204 -3.14 -17.16 7.45
N PRO A 205 -2.87 -17.90 8.53
CA PRO A 205 -3.87 -18.81 9.12
C PRO A 205 -4.93 -18.00 9.88
N TYR A 206 -6.21 -18.33 9.67
CA TYR A 206 -7.33 -17.76 10.44
C TYR A 206 -8.00 -18.81 11.34
N PRO A 207 -8.34 -18.47 12.60
CA PRO A 207 -8.93 -19.39 13.55
C PRO A 207 -10.42 -19.60 13.22
N ILE A 208 -10.75 -20.74 12.59
CA ILE A 208 -12.13 -21.04 12.15
C ILE A 208 -13.13 -20.98 13.30
N GLN A 209 -12.74 -21.40 14.52
CA GLN A 209 -13.67 -21.42 15.65
C GLN A 209 -14.04 -20.04 16.16
N ALA A 210 -13.18 -19.01 15.94
CA ALA A 210 -13.49 -17.63 16.28
C ALA A 210 -14.37 -16.97 15.21
N ILE A 211 -14.15 -17.29 13.93
CA ILE A 211 -14.81 -16.63 12.80
C ILE A 211 -16.08 -17.37 12.36
N ALA A 212 -16.03 -18.70 12.33
CA ALA A 212 -17.16 -19.55 11.92
C ALA A 212 -17.40 -20.66 12.96
N PRO A 213 -17.83 -20.31 14.20
CA PRO A 213 -18.03 -21.28 15.28
C PRO A 213 -19.02 -22.38 14.87
N GLY A 214 -18.67 -23.62 15.21
CA GLY A 214 -19.43 -24.80 14.83
C GLY A 214 -19.20 -25.32 13.41
N CYS A 215 -18.41 -24.61 12.60
CA CYS A 215 -17.97 -25.05 11.30
C CYS A 215 -16.60 -25.76 11.39
N GLU A 216 -16.30 -26.59 10.39
CA GLU A 216 -14.98 -27.14 10.14
C GLU A 216 -14.68 -27.16 8.65
N VAL A 217 -13.39 -27.09 8.28
CA VAL A 217 -12.94 -27.35 6.92
C VAL A 217 -12.83 -28.86 6.73
N ALA A 218 -13.25 -29.36 5.58
CA ALA A 218 -13.12 -30.73 5.17
C ALA A 218 -12.54 -30.81 3.75
N ASP A 219 -11.95 -31.94 3.41
CA ASP A 219 -11.46 -32.28 2.08
C ASP A 219 -11.82 -33.76 1.81
N ASP A 220 -12.51 -34.02 0.70
CA ASP A 220 -12.88 -35.37 0.27
C ASP A 220 -12.14 -35.81 -1.00
N GLY A 221 -11.09 -35.07 -1.37
CA GLY A 221 -10.28 -35.28 -2.57
C GLY A 221 -10.69 -34.40 -3.77
N ASN A 222 -11.80 -33.66 -3.68
CA ASN A 222 -12.24 -32.71 -4.70
C ASN A 222 -11.78 -31.27 -4.42
N GLY A 223 -11.15 -31.04 -3.27
CA GLY A 223 -10.74 -29.76 -2.75
C GLY A 223 -11.39 -29.46 -1.40
N VAL A 224 -10.95 -28.36 -0.78
CA VAL A 224 -11.44 -27.99 0.54
C VAL A 224 -12.80 -27.33 0.47
N TYR A 225 -13.62 -27.52 1.51
CA TYR A 225 -14.94 -26.91 1.71
C TYR A 225 -15.28 -26.76 3.18
N ILE A 226 -16.27 -25.93 3.49
CA ILE A 226 -16.74 -25.72 4.87
C ILE A 226 -18.02 -26.49 5.10
N ARG A 227 -18.10 -27.20 6.24
CA ARG A 227 -19.32 -27.94 6.66
C ARG A 227 -19.62 -27.71 8.14
N ASN A 228 -20.83 -28.08 8.54
CA ASN A 228 -21.23 -28.11 9.94
C ASN A 228 -20.51 -29.27 10.65
N LYS A 229 -19.79 -28.97 11.71
CA LYS A 229 -18.96 -29.95 12.46
C LYS A 229 -19.78 -31.01 13.16
N GLU A 230 -20.93 -30.61 13.77
CA GLU A 230 -21.78 -31.53 14.52
C GLU A 230 -22.76 -32.31 13.62
N ASN A 231 -23.14 -31.73 12.49
CA ASN A 231 -24.07 -32.35 11.53
C ASN A 231 -23.56 -32.15 10.09
N PRO A 232 -22.56 -32.93 9.66
CA PRO A 232 -21.92 -32.78 8.35
C PRO A 232 -22.88 -32.88 7.15
N ASP A 233 -23.96 -33.65 7.29
CA ASP A 233 -25.01 -33.82 6.28
C ASP A 233 -26.19 -32.84 6.46
N GLY A 234 -26.10 -31.93 7.44
CA GLY A 234 -27.10 -30.93 7.75
C GLY A 234 -27.03 -29.71 6.86
N GLY A 235 -27.96 -28.77 7.13
CA GLY A 235 -27.94 -27.48 6.42
C GLY A 235 -26.68 -26.67 6.67
N ALA A 236 -26.37 -25.77 5.73
CA ALA A 236 -25.19 -24.90 5.81
C ALA A 236 -25.24 -24.03 7.08
N LEU A 237 -24.20 -24.12 7.88
CA LEU A 237 -23.99 -23.25 9.05
C LEU A 237 -23.12 -22.03 8.66
N PHE A 238 -22.21 -22.19 7.71
CA PHE A 238 -21.41 -21.11 7.15
C PHE A 238 -22.29 -20.24 6.25
N THR A 239 -22.75 -19.12 6.76
CA THR A 239 -23.73 -18.24 6.11
C THR A 239 -23.34 -16.77 6.27
N ALA A 240 -23.92 -15.90 5.45
CA ALA A 240 -23.73 -14.45 5.55
C ALA A 240 -24.15 -13.92 6.95
N ASP A 241 -25.24 -14.43 7.52
CA ASP A 241 -25.70 -14.03 8.87
C ASP A 241 -24.68 -14.43 9.95
N LEU A 242 -24.10 -15.63 9.88
CA LEU A 242 -23.05 -16.05 10.81
C LEU A 242 -21.87 -15.10 10.70
N LEU A 243 -21.33 -14.90 9.50
CA LEU A 243 -20.17 -14.04 9.26
C LEU A 243 -20.43 -12.58 9.64
N LYS A 244 -21.62 -12.05 9.36
CA LYS A 244 -21.99 -10.71 9.79
C LYS A 244 -21.95 -10.55 11.31
N ASN A 245 -22.44 -11.56 12.04
CA ASN A 245 -22.45 -11.53 13.51
C ASN A 245 -21.06 -11.71 14.12
N THR A 246 -20.17 -12.51 13.50
CA THR A 246 -18.84 -12.79 14.05
C THR A 246 -17.78 -11.79 13.58
N LEU A 247 -17.87 -11.29 12.35
CA LEU A 247 -16.90 -10.34 11.81
C LEU A 247 -17.29 -8.89 12.08
N LEU A 248 -18.56 -8.51 11.88
CA LEU A 248 -18.99 -7.11 11.81
C LEU A 248 -19.73 -6.63 13.07
N ASN A 249 -19.76 -7.42 14.15
CA ASN A 249 -20.32 -6.97 15.41
C ASN A 249 -19.53 -5.77 15.95
N GLY A 250 -20.20 -4.64 16.17
CA GLY A 250 -19.55 -3.38 16.56
C GLY A 250 -18.86 -3.41 17.93
N THR A 251 -19.12 -4.42 18.77
CA THR A 251 -18.52 -4.53 20.11
C THR A 251 -17.32 -5.46 20.14
N ASN A 252 -17.40 -6.59 19.43
CA ASN A 252 -16.40 -7.66 19.47
C ASN A 252 -16.28 -8.42 18.15
N GLY A 253 -16.65 -7.79 17.03
CA GLY A 253 -16.51 -8.40 15.71
C GLY A 253 -15.03 -8.63 15.37
N TYR A 254 -14.75 -9.83 14.88
CA TYR A 254 -13.37 -10.26 14.60
C TYR A 254 -12.65 -9.36 13.59
N LEU A 255 -13.39 -8.60 12.75
CA LEU A 255 -12.77 -7.66 11.81
C LEU A 255 -11.94 -6.60 12.53
N SER A 256 -12.48 -5.94 13.54
CA SER A 256 -11.83 -4.84 14.27
C SER A 256 -11.37 -5.19 15.69
N HIS A 257 -11.83 -6.31 16.24
CA HIS A 257 -11.48 -6.78 17.58
C HIS A 257 -11.11 -8.28 17.57
N PRO A 258 -10.07 -8.70 16.81
CA PRO A 258 -9.67 -10.10 16.74
C PRO A 258 -9.05 -10.56 18.08
N GLU A 259 -9.75 -11.45 18.81
CA GLU A 259 -9.28 -11.96 20.11
C GLU A 259 -8.22 -13.07 19.98
N VAL A 260 -8.32 -13.91 18.94
CA VAL A 260 -7.42 -15.04 18.69
C VAL A 260 -6.60 -14.74 17.44
N VAL A 261 -5.31 -14.56 17.58
CA VAL A 261 -4.42 -14.09 16.51
C VAL A 261 -3.12 -14.91 16.48
N SER A 262 -2.39 -14.84 15.36
CA SER A 262 -1.17 -15.62 15.13
C SER A 262 0.12 -14.81 15.20
N GLY A 263 0.03 -13.46 15.27
CA GLY A 263 1.18 -12.55 15.18
C GLY A 263 2.01 -12.42 16.44
N ALA A 264 3.00 -11.54 16.36
CA ALA A 264 3.93 -11.24 17.44
C ALA A 264 3.23 -10.57 18.65
N TYR A 265 2.16 -9.85 18.37
CA TYR A 265 1.33 -9.17 19.37
C TYR A 265 -0.13 -9.58 19.23
N ARG A 266 -0.91 -9.39 20.31
CA ARG A 266 -2.37 -9.52 20.33
C ARG A 266 -3.01 -8.17 20.61
N LEU A 267 -4.13 -7.88 19.99
CA LEU A 267 -4.92 -6.69 20.25
C LEU A 267 -5.59 -6.80 21.63
N VAL A 268 -5.46 -5.75 22.44
CA VAL A 268 -6.11 -5.63 23.75
C VAL A 268 -7.36 -4.77 23.66
N SER A 269 -7.26 -3.62 22.97
CA SER A 269 -8.38 -2.70 22.79
C SER A 269 -8.17 -1.82 21.56
N PHE A 270 -9.28 -1.37 21.00
CA PHE A 270 -9.34 -0.35 19.95
C PHE A 270 -10.58 0.52 20.16
N ASP A 271 -10.41 1.85 20.15
CA ASP A 271 -11.48 2.82 20.37
C ASP A 271 -11.79 3.71 19.16
N GLY A 272 -11.18 3.41 18.01
CA GLY A 272 -11.28 4.19 16.77
C GLY A 272 -10.10 5.14 16.52
N ALA A 273 -9.35 5.53 17.54
CA ALA A 273 -8.18 6.40 17.42
C ALA A 273 -6.90 5.79 17.99
N GLU A 274 -7.04 4.90 18.96
CA GLU A 274 -5.95 4.25 19.65
C GLU A 274 -6.15 2.74 19.70
N ALA A 275 -5.14 1.97 19.33
CA ALA A 275 -5.07 0.51 19.44
C ALA A 275 -3.94 0.11 20.41
N ARG A 276 -4.25 -0.78 21.35
CA ARG A 276 -3.31 -1.29 22.36
C ARG A 276 -3.03 -2.75 22.14
N PHE A 277 -1.75 -3.11 22.28
CA PHE A 277 -1.28 -4.46 22.03
C PHE A 277 -0.40 -4.95 23.17
N GLU A 278 -0.41 -6.27 23.38
CA GLU A 278 0.48 -7.00 24.28
C GLU A 278 1.17 -8.13 23.53
N LEU A 279 2.33 -8.58 24.04
CA LEU A 279 3.03 -9.74 23.48
C LEU A 279 2.12 -10.96 23.37
N ASN A 280 2.22 -11.66 22.25
CA ASN A 280 1.67 -13.00 22.12
C ASN A 280 2.65 -14.03 22.72
N PRO A 281 2.34 -14.66 23.87
CA PRO A 281 3.27 -15.55 24.54
C PRO A 281 3.55 -16.84 23.76
N TYR A 282 2.73 -17.15 22.75
CA TYR A 282 2.87 -18.36 21.93
C TYR A 282 3.55 -18.11 20.59
N TYR A 283 3.92 -16.86 20.29
CA TYR A 283 4.62 -16.54 19.05
C TYR A 283 6.04 -17.12 19.06
N LYS A 284 6.36 -17.97 18.08
CA LYS A 284 7.65 -18.66 18.05
C LYS A 284 8.81 -17.84 17.50
N GLY A 285 8.52 -16.72 16.85
CA GLY A 285 9.48 -15.85 16.14
C GLY A 285 9.19 -15.77 14.65
N ASN A 286 9.87 -14.83 13.97
CA ASN A 286 9.85 -14.66 12.51
C ASN A 286 10.90 -15.56 11.82
N SER A 287 11.06 -15.42 10.51
CA SER A 287 12.04 -16.17 9.70
C SER A 287 13.49 -15.98 10.14
N ASP A 288 13.84 -14.83 10.71
CA ASP A 288 15.17 -14.55 11.29
C ASP A 288 15.34 -15.13 12.70
N GLY A 289 14.31 -15.80 13.25
CA GLY A 289 14.27 -16.32 14.60
C GLY A 289 14.09 -15.25 15.68
N LEU A 290 13.76 -14.03 15.30
CA LEU A 290 13.56 -12.91 16.24
C LEU A 290 12.19 -13.01 16.90
N LYS A 291 12.15 -12.65 18.19
CA LYS A 291 10.93 -12.55 19.00
C LYS A 291 10.82 -11.15 19.56
N PRO A 292 9.62 -10.57 19.65
CA PRO A 292 9.44 -9.26 20.23
C PRO A 292 9.78 -9.29 21.73
N VAL A 293 10.42 -8.23 22.21
CA VAL A 293 10.81 -8.07 23.62
C VAL A 293 10.14 -6.87 24.28
N ILE A 294 9.58 -5.94 23.53
CA ILE A 294 8.82 -4.80 24.08
C ILE A 294 7.43 -5.30 24.50
N PRO A 295 7.08 -5.26 25.80
CA PRO A 295 5.87 -5.94 26.29
C PRO A 295 4.55 -5.39 25.75
N ARG A 296 4.48 -4.05 25.54
CA ARG A 296 3.25 -3.37 25.11
C ARG A 296 3.53 -2.39 23.98
N ILE A 297 2.57 -2.28 23.07
CA ILE A 297 2.54 -1.25 22.04
C ILE A 297 1.23 -0.47 22.14
N VAL A 298 1.32 0.84 22.03
CA VAL A 298 0.18 1.73 21.80
C VAL A 298 0.35 2.37 20.43
N PHE A 299 -0.55 2.10 19.50
CA PHE A 299 -0.55 2.71 18.19
C PHE A 299 -1.72 3.68 18.09
N LYS A 300 -1.45 4.94 17.76
CA LYS A 300 -2.49 5.97 17.75
C LYS A 300 -2.28 7.05 16.69
N THR A 301 -3.38 7.71 16.35
CA THR A 301 -3.35 8.86 15.45
C THR A 301 -2.68 10.06 16.15
N ALA A 302 -1.68 10.64 15.51
CA ALA A 302 -0.95 11.82 15.95
C ALA A 302 -1.41 13.05 15.17
N ASN A 303 -1.34 14.22 15.81
CA ASN A 303 -1.64 15.49 15.16
C ASN A 303 -0.35 16.08 14.59
N ASN A 304 -0.35 16.45 13.31
CA ASN A 304 0.79 17.06 12.63
C ASN A 304 1.31 18.33 13.33
N GLU A 305 0.43 19.13 13.93
CA GLU A 305 0.82 20.39 14.60
C GLU A 305 1.55 20.18 15.93
N THR A 306 1.35 19.02 16.59
CA THR A 306 1.87 18.76 17.93
C THR A 306 2.80 17.56 18.04
N MET A 307 2.88 16.71 17.00
CA MET A 307 3.56 15.42 17.11
C MET A 307 5.05 15.54 17.43
N VAL A 308 5.73 16.58 16.96
CA VAL A 308 7.14 16.81 17.28
C VAL A 308 7.30 17.24 18.75
N ASP A 309 6.44 18.12 19.26
CA ASP A 309 6.41 18.47 20.69
C ASP A 309 6.12 17.25 21.56
N ASP A 310 5.19 16.40 21.13
CA ASP A 310 4.81 15.19 21.84
C ASP A 310 5.95 14.14 21.84
N LEU A 311 6.71 14.05 20.73
CA LEU A 311 7.93 13.23 20.67
C LEU A 311 8.98 13.73 21.69
N LEU A 312 9.27 15.04 21.67
CA LEU A 312 10.26 15.67 22.56
C LEU A 312 9.85 15.62 24.03
N GLN A 313 8.55 15.47 24.34
CA GLN A 313 8.03 15.26 25.68
C GLN A 313 7.98 13.79 26.10
N GLY A 314 8.40 12.85 25.22
CA GLY A 314 8.37 11.41 25.49
C GLY A 314 6.98 10.78 25.45
N LYS A 315 5.97 11.48 24.89
CA LYS A 315 4.63 10.92 24.70
C LYS A 315 4.57 9.92 23.54
N TYR A 316 5.49 10.03 22.60
CA TYR A 316 5.76 9.07 21.55
C TYR A 316 7.18 8.52 21.70
N GLY A 317 7.32 7.21 21.54
CA GLY A 317 8.60 6.54 21.39
C GLY A 317 8.96 6.29 19.91
N LEU A 318 8.00 6.57 19.01
CA LEU A 318 8.19 6.47 17.56
C LEU A 318 7.14 7.31 16.84
N LEU A 319 7.56 8.22 15.97
CA LEU A 319 6.69 8.82 14.96
C LEU A 319 6.91 8.09 13.63
N ASN A 320 5.84 7.55 13.05
CA ASN A 320 5.90 6.73 11.85
C ASN A 320 5.29 7.43 10.64
N LYS A 321 5.94 7.30 9.49
CA LYS A 321 5.50 7.79 8.18
C LYS A 321 5.18 9.30 8.16
N VAL A 322 6.02 10.10 8.80
CA VAL A 322 5.95 11.56 8.71
C VAL A 322 6.27 11.96 7.27
N SER A 323 5.40 12.76 6.64
CA SER A 323 5.50 13.10 5.22
C SER A 323 5.36 14.60 4.91
N ARG A 324 4.86 15.43 5.84
CA ARG A 324 4.76 16.88 5.66
C ARG A 324 6.12 17.54 5.83
N ALA A 325 6.46 18.43 4.89
CA ALA A 325 7.76 19.10 4.87
C ALA A 325 8.04 19.91 6.15
N ASP A 326 7.06 20.68 6.62
CA ASP A 326 7.20 21.51 7.82
C ASP A 326 7.43 20.66 9.09
N VAL A 327 6.74 19.54 9.23
CA VAL A 327 6.89 18.61 10.35
C VAL A 327 8.26 17.92 10.31
N ILE A 328 8.70 17.46 9.12
CA ILE A 328 10.03 16.85 8.96
C ILE A 328 11.12 17.85 9.30
N GLN A 329 11.03 19.09 8.79
CA GLN A 329 12.00 20.15 9.07
C GLN A 329 12.04 20.52 10.56
N ASP A 330 10.88 20.63 11.22
CA ASP A 330 10.80 20.90 12.66
C ASP A 330 11.45 19.77 13.47
N ALA A 331 11.14 18.49 13.14
CA ALA A 331 11.76 17.34 13.80
C ALA A 331 13.28 17.29 13.57
N MET A 332 13.76 17.56 12.35
CA MET A 332 15.20 17.63 12.05
C MET A 332 15.91 18.73 12.85
N MET A 333 15.31 19.91 12.97
CA MET A 333 15.91 21.04 13.70
C MET A 333 15.90 20.82 15.20
N ARG A 334 14.83 20.26 15.77
CA ARG A 334 14.62 20.21 17.23
C ARG A 334 14.97 18.86 17.84
N ALA A 335 14.67 17.76 17.17
CA ALA A 335 14.94 16.43 17.70
C ALA A 335 16.34 15.92 17.30
N ILE A 336 16.66 15.95 16.01
CA ILE A 336 17.92 15.37 15.51
C ILE A 336 19.13 16.23 15.89
N SER A 337 19.04 17.56 15.79
CA SER A 337 20.16 18.47 16.09
C SER A 337 20.59 18.41 17.57
N GLU A 338 19.71 18.01 18.49
CA GLU A 338 20.02 17.83 19.91
C GLU A 338 20.70 16.48 20.22
N GLY A 339 20.77 15.56 19.22
CA GLY A 339 21.57 14.33 19.31
C GLY A 339 20.97 13.22 20.18
N ALA A 340 19.68 13.35 20.57
CA ALA A 340 18.99 12.34 21.40
C ALA A 340 17.97 11.49 20.60
N TYR A 341 17.83 11.79 19.32
CA TYR A 341 16.85 11.14 18.42
C TYR A 341 17.48 10.74 17.11
N MET A 342 16.88 9.75 16.48
CA MET A 342 17.24 9.21 15.19
C MET A 342 16.15 9.54 14.16
N ALA A 343 16.54 9.61 12.90
CA ALA A 343 15.63 9.76 11.77
C ALA A 343 15.93 8.71 10.70
N ASP A 344 14.97 7.85 10.42
CA ASP A 344 15.07 6.85 9.38
C ASP A 344 14.20 7.25 8.18
N ALA A 345 14.82 7.34 7.01
CA ALA A 345 14.18 7.78 5.79
C ALA A 345 14.11 6.65 4.76
N TYR A 346 12.95 6.51 4.12
CA TYR A 346 12.76 5.51 3.07
C TYR A 346 11.80 5.99 1.98
N PRO A 347 12.06 5.65 0.69
CA PRO A 347 11.23 6.09 -0.40
C PRO A 347 9.86 5.40 -0.34
N ARG A 348 8.80 6.18 -0.53
CA ARG A 348 7.44 5.67 -0.56
C ARG A 348 7.24 4.80 -1.81
N PRO A 349 6.72 3.56 -1.69
CA PRO A 349 6.41 2.71 -2.84
C PRO A 349 5.09 3.10 -3.53
N GLY A 350 4.60 4.29 -3.33
CA GLY A 350 3.31 4.78 -3.84
C GLY A 350 3.35 6.26 -4.17
N LEU A 351 2.17 6.82 -4.45
CA LEU A 351 2.01 8.21 -4.86
C LEU A 351 0.72 8.81 -4.34
N SER A 352 0.63 10.13 -4.39
CA SER A 352 -0.62 10.88 -4.30
C SER A 352 -1.15 11.18 -5.70
N PHE A 353 -2.46 11.09 -5.89
CA PHE A 353 -3.09 11.20 -7.20
C PHE A 353 -4.52 11.77 -7.11
N ILE A 354 -5.02 12.27 -8.24
CA ILE A 354 -6.42 12.67 -8.41
C ILE A 354 -7.05 11.70 -9.41
N THR A 355 -8.05 10.92 -8.98
CA THR A 355 -8.80 10.02 -9.89
C THR A 355 -10.08 10.69 -10.39
N PHE A 356 -10.50 10.35 -11.61
CA PHE A 356 -11.71 10.85 -12.25
C PHE A 356 -12.87 9.85 -12.11
N ASN A 357 -14.09 10.37 -11.99
CA ASN A 357 -15.29 9.58 -12.15
C ASN A 357 -15.60 9.40 -13.66
N GLY A 358 -15.32 8.22 -14.20
CA GLY A 358 -15.53 7.89 -15.60
C GLY A 358 -17.00 7.82 -16.04
N GLY A 359 -17.95 7.83 -15.09
CA GLY A 359 -19.39 7.84 -15.36
C GLY A 359 -19.97 9.26 -15.62
N LYS A 360 -19.19 10.32 -15.40
CA LYS A 360 -19.62 11.70 -15.61
C LYS A 360 -19.30 12.19 -17.00
N SER A 361 -20.23 12.89 -17.64
CA SER A 361 -20.10 13.34 -19.04
C SER A 361 -18.87 14.20 -19.32
N ALA A 362 -18.45 15.03 -18.37
CA ALA A 362 -17.26 15.87 -18.52
C ALA A 362 -15.98 15.06 -18.38
N THR A 363 -15.82 14.29 -17.27
CA THR A 363 -14.61 13.53 -16.97
C THR A 363 -14.48 12.21 -17.76
N ALA A 364 -15.55 11.76 -18.42
CA ALA A 364 -15.48 10.69 -19.43
C ALA A 364 -14.71 11.12 -20.71
N ASP A 365 -14.72 12.43 -21.04
CA ASP A 365 -13.98 12.97 -22.20
C ASP A 365 -12.47 13.00 -21.89
N PRO A 366 -11.62 12.23 -22.60
CA PRO A 366 -10.18 12.18 -22.34
C PRO A 366 -9.51 13.55 -22.53
N GLU A 367 -9.99 14.37 -23.46
CA GLU A 367 -9.41 15.68 -23.70
C GLU A 367 -9.70 16.64 -22.54
N VAL A 368 -10.83 16.48 -21.83
CA VAL A 368 -11.11 17.22 -20.60
C VAL A 368 -10.14 16.80 -19.51
N ARG A 369 -9.89 15.49 -19.34
CA ARG A 369 -8.92 15.00 -18.32
C ARG A 369 -7.50 15.53 -18.57
N LYS A 370 -7.04 15.52 -19.82
CA LYS A 370 -5.75 16.08 -20.22
C LYS A 370 -5.67 17.59 -19.96
N ALA A 371 -6.74 18.33 -20.29
CA ALA A 371 -6.81 19.75 -20.02
C ALA A 371 -6.77 20.04 -18.50
N ILE A 372 -7.46 19.23 -17.70
CA ILE A 372 -7.42 19.30 -16.22
C ILE A 372 -6.00 19.04 -15.71
N ALA A 373 -5.33 17.99 -16.23
CA ALA A 373 -3.95 17.66 -15.84
C ALA A 373 -2.96 18.81 -16.14
N LEU A 374 -3.13 19.51 -17.27
CA LEU A 374 -2.33 20.68 -17.63
C LEU A 374 -2.61 21.92 -16.75
N CYS A 375 -3.73 21.95 -16.02
CA CYS A 375 -4.06 23.02 -15.09
C CYS A 375 -3.55 22.76 -13.66
N LEU A 376 -2.99 21.59 -13.36
CA LEU A 376 -2.40 21.30 -12.08
C LEU A 376 -0.90 21.63 -12.09
N ASP A 377 -0.50 22.64 -11.31
CA ASP A 377 0.93 22.88 -11.06
C ASP A 377 1.45 21.90 -10.01
N LYS A 378 1.81 20.70 -10.52
CA LYS A 378 2.27 19.58 -9.66
C LYS A 378 3.55 19.90 -8.90
N GLU A 379 4.47 20.67 -9.50
CA GLU A 379 5.72 21.06 -8.85
C GLU A 379 5.45 22.03 -7.70
N ALA A 380 4.66 23.08 -7.94
CA ALA A 380 4.32 24.03 -6.90
C ALA A 380 3.50 23.42 -5.76
N LEU A 381 2.51 22.55 -6.09
CA LEU A 381 1.73 21.84 -5.08
C LEU A 381 2.61 20.90 -4.25
N LYS A 382 3.51 20.16 -4.90
CA LYS A 382 4.47 19.28 -4.23
C LYS A 382 5.42 20.07 -3.32
N ASP A 383 5.96 21.19 -3.80
CA ASP A 383 6.86 22.06 -3.02
C ASP A 383 6.16 22.65 -1.78
N ASP A 384 4.89 23.02 -1.91
CA ASP A 384 4.10 23.57 -0.83
C ASP A 384 3.74 22.53 0.25
N TYR A 385 3.53 21.27 -0.13
CA TYR A 385 3.03 20.24 0.80
C TYR A 385 4.11 19.28 1.32
N VAL A 386 4.97 18.77 0.45
CA VAL A 386 6.04 17.81 0.81
C VAL A 386 7.45 18.37 0.59
N GLY A 387 7.59 19.58 0.05
CA GLY A 387 8.86 20.28 -0.12
C GLY A 387 9.91 19.48 -0.88
N GLU A 388 11.15 19.54 -0.39
CA GLU A 388 12.30 18.81 -0.92
C GLU A 388 12.23 17.30 -0.67
N PHE A 389 11.32 16.81 0.19
CA PHE A 389 11.12 15.41 0.54
C PHE A 389 10.21 14.67 -0.44
N GLY A 390 9.81 15.30 -1.53
CA GLY A 390 9.00 14.72 -2.58
C GLY A 390 9.49 15.02 -3.99
N VAL A 391 9.01 14.22 -4.94
CA VAL A 391 9.25 14.39 -6.38
C VAL A 391 7.91 14.35 -7.11
N LYS A 392 7.66 15.28 -8.04
CA LYS A 392 6.47 15.19 -8.88
C LYS A 392 6.46 13.85 -9.63
N SER A 393 5.28 13.27 -9.78
CA SER A 393 5.10 12.04 -10.55
C SER A 393 4.38 12.34 -11.86
N ASP A 394 4.93 11.83 -12.98
CA ASP A 394 4.33 11.94 -14.30
C ASP A 394 3.79 10.59 -14.81
N GLY A 395 3.73 9.58 -13.93
CA GLY A 395 3.20 8.27 -14.21
C GLY A 395 2.70 7.55 -12.95
N PHE A 396 2.11 6.39 -13.14
CA PHE A 396 1.53 5.60 -12.06
C PHE A 396 2.61 4.76 -11.36
N TYR A 397 3.47 5.44 -10.61
CA TYR A 397 4.56 4.81 -9.86
C TYR A 397 4.94 5.61 -8.61
N GLY A 398 5.56 4.92 -7.66
CA GLY A 398 6.18 5.52 -6.47
C GLY A 398 7.71 5.39 -6.48
N LEU A 399 8.39 6.27 -5.74
CA LEU A 399 9.85 6.31 -5.63
C LEU A 399 10.45 5.00 -5.10
N GLY A 400 9.71 4.30 -4.24
CA GLY A 400 10.15 3.04 -3.62
C GLY A 400 9.88 1.80 -4.46
N GLN A 401 9.22 1.90 -5.62
CA GLN A 401 9.03 0.74 -6.49
C GLN A 401 10.33 0.37 -7.20
N TRP A 402 10.70 -0.92 -7.16
CA TRP A 402 11.96 -1.40 -7.72
C TRP A 402 12.08 -1.16 -9.24
N MET A 403 10.97 -1.29 -10.00
CA MET A 403 10.95 -1.02 -11.44
C MET A 403 11.30 0.45 -11.72
N TYR A 404 10.71 1.38 -10.95
CA TYR A 404 11.04 2.79 -11.07
C TYR A 404 12.50 3.05 -10.72
N GLN A 405 13.00 2.44 -9.64
CA GLN A 405 14.39 2.59 -9.20
C GLN A 405 15.39 2.08 -10.24
N MET A 406 15.07 0.98 -10.93
CA MET A 406 15.89 0.45 -12.03
C MET A 406 15.86 1.38 -13.24
N VAL A 407 14.67 1.73 -13.73
CA VAL A 407 14.52 2.56 -14.94
C VAL A 407 15.01 4.00 -14.74
N SER A 408 14.93 4.53 -13.51
CA SER A 408 15.51 5.84 -13.17
C SER A 408 17.03 5.81 -12.94
N GLY A 409 17.64 4.63 -12.89
CA GLY A 409 19.06 4.44 -12.60
C GLY A 409 19.44 4.62 -11.12
N THR A 410 18.44 4.58 -10.21
CA THR A 410 18.69 4.59 -8.77
C THR A 410 19.30 3.26 -8.32
N ILE A 411 18.86 2.16 -8.93
CA ILE A 411 19.44 0.82 -8.78
C ILE A 411 19.96 0.41 -10.16
N SER A 412 21.25 0.06 -10.24
CA SER A 412 21.85 -0.50 -11.45
C SER A 412 21.80 -2.02 -11.43
N GLN A 413 21.60 -2.58 -12.62
CA GLN A 413 21.77 -4.02 -12.84
C GLN A 413 23.16 -4.30 -13.37
N GLU A 414 23.84 -5.24 -12.75
CA GLU A 414 25.15 -5.69 -13.19
C GLU A 414 24.99 -6.98 -14.01
N PRO A 415 25.72 -7.12 -15.13
CA PRO A 415 25.72 -8.35 -15.89
C PRO A 415 26.36 -9.48 -15.10
N ASP A 416 25.86 -10.71 -15.28
CA ASP A 416 26.44 -11.88 -14.62
C ASP A 416 27.93 -12.05 -14.91
N GLU A 417 28.72 -12.44 -13.90
CA GLU A 417 30.15 -12.65 -14.03
C GLU A 417 30.52 -13.66 -15.14
N GLY A 418 29.64 -14.62 -15.44
CA GLY A 418 29.82 -15.64 -16.47
C GLY A 418 29.59 -15.17 -17.90
N MET A 419 29.05 -13.96 -18.11
CA MET A 419 28.79 -13.42 -19.44
C MET A 419 30.08 -13.05 -20.19
N THR A 420 30.07 -13.31 -21.51
CA THR A 420 31.13 -12.79 -22.40
C THR A 420 31.00 -11.27 -22.57
N GLU A 421 32.05 -10.61 -23.01
CA GLU A 421 32.02 -9.15 -23.23
C GLU A 421 30.94 -8.72 -24.23
N ALA A 422 30.64 -9.53 -25.26
CA ALA A 422 29.58 -9.25 -26.21
C ALA A 422 28.17 -9.38 -25.56
N GLU A 423 27.99 -10.34 -24.65
CA GLU A 423 26.76 -10.48 -23.89
C GLU A 423 26.59 -9.35 -22.87
N LYS A 424 27.66 -8.88 -22.25
CA LYS A 424 27.62 -7.70 -21.36
C LYS A 424 27.28 -6.42 -22.13
N GLU A 425 27.87 -6.22 -23.31
CA GLU A 425 27.51 -5.08 -24.18
C GLU A 425 26.04 -5.13 -24.61
N GLN A 426 25.52 -6.31 -24.94
CA GLN A 426 24.11 -6.47 -25.30
C GLN A 426 23.20 -6.24 -24.08
N PHE A 427 23.55 -6.79 -22.92
CA PHE A 427 22.83 -6.57 -21.65
C PHE A 427 22.71 -5.07 -21.34
N GLN A 428 23.81 -4.33 -21.42
CA GLN A 428 23.79 -2.88 -21.17
C GLN A 428 22.92 -2.16 -22.18
N LYS A 429 23.01 -2.51 -23.45
CA LYS A 429 22.21 -1.91 -24.51
C LYS A 429 20.72 -2.18 -24.31
N ASP A 430 20.33 -3.40 -23.90
CA ASP A 430 18.94 -3.76 -23.65
C ASP A 430 18.37 -2.96 -22.48
N TRP A 431 19.16 -2.74 -21.42
CA TRP A 431 18.75 -1.88 -20.31
C TRP A 431 18.71 -0.38 -20.67
N ASP A 432 19.60 0.11 -21.52
CA ASP A 432 19.60 1.50 -21.99
C ASP A 432 18.33 1.84 -22.82
N GLU A 433 17.68 0.83 -23.42
CA GLU A 433 16.42 0.97 -24.14
C GLU A 433 15.19 1.02 -23.21
N VAL A 434 15.31 0.57 -21.95
CA VAL A 434 14.23 0.61 -20.95
C VAL A 434 14.22 1.96 -20.25
N THR A 435 13.49 2.90 -20.80
CA THR A 435 13.48 4.30 -20.35
C THR A 435 12.07 4.89 -20.34
N LEU A 436 11.85 5.88 -19.48
CA LEU A 436 10.63 6.71 -19.47
C LEU A 436 10.59 7.74 -20.62
N GLU A 437 11.63 7.82 -21.44
CA GLU A 437 11.65 8.72 -22.59
C GLU A 437 10.51 8.41 -23.58
N GLY A 438 9.85 9.47 -24.01
CA GLY A 438 8.67 9.35 -24.90
C GLY A 438 7.35 9.02 -24.18
N GLN A 439 7.33 8.95 -22.85
CA GLN A 439 6.09 9.01 -22.08
C GLN A 439 5.48 10.40 -22.21
N GLU A 440 4.16 10.49 -22.46
CA GLU A 440 3.45 11.76 -22.48
C GLU A 440 3.44 12.36 -21.06
N THR A 441 3.72 13.66 -20.94
CA THR A 441 3.70 14.39 -19.67
C THR A 441 2.83 15.63 -19.79
N TYR A 442 2.12 15.98 -18.73
CA TYR A 442 1.24 17.14 -18.66
C TYR A 442 1.88 18.19 -17.77
N GLU A 443 2.90 18.89 -18.32
CA GLU A 443 3.52 20.04 -17.65
C GLU A 443 2.52 21.20 -17.56
N PHE A 444 2.53 21.89 -16.43
CA PHE A 444 1.62 23.01 -16.15
C PHE A 444 1.56 24.03 -17.30
N ASN A 445 0.38 24.16 -17.93
CA ASN A 445 0.18 25.04 -19.07
C ASN A 445 -1.32 25.29 -19.33
N THR A 446 -1.89 26.33 -18.70
CA THR A 446 -3.29 26.72 -18.88
C THR A 446 -3.62 27.14 -20.33
N GLY A 447 -2.64 27.70 -21.06
CA GLY A 447 -2.79 28.05 -22.48
C GLY A 447 -3.05 26.79 -23.33
N ARG A 448 -2.25 25.74 -23.17
CA ARG A 448 -2.45 24.47 -23.88
C ARG A 448 -3.74 23.78 -23.44
N ALA A 449 -4.13 23.86 -22.19
CA ALA A 449 -5.41 23.37 -21.70
C ALA A 449 -6.59 24.01 -22.46
N ASN A 450 -6.54 25.35 -22.64
CA ASN A 450 -7.55 26.06 -23.44
C ASN A 450 -7.59 25.58 -24.91
N GLU A 451 -6.44 25.39 -25.54
CA GLU A 451 -6.37 24.89 -26.94
C GLU A 451 -7.01 23.49 -27.07
N ILE A 452 -6.74 22.61 -26.10
CA ILE A 452 -7.34 21.25 -26.08
C ILE A 452 -8.86 21.34 -25.91
N LEU A 453 -9.34 22.14 -24.97
CA LEU A 453 -10.78 22.32 -24.73
C LEU A 453 -11.49 22.90 -25.95
N ASP A 454 -10.88 23.89 -26.63
CA ASP A 454 -11.42 24.47 -27.86
C ASP A 454 -11.50 23.39 -28.97
N ALA A 455 -10.43 22.63 -29.18
CA ALA A 455 -10.39 21.56 -30.17
C ALA A 455 -11.39 20.43 -29.87
N ALA A 456 -11.62 20.13 -28.59
CA ALA A 456 -12.59 19.15 -28.12
C ALA A 456 -14.04 19.66 -28.16
N GLY A 457 -14.27 20.94 -28.52
CA GLY A 457 -15.61 21.52 -28.69
C GLY A 457 -16.25 22.10 -27.42
N TRP A 458 -15.46 22.33 -26.36
CA TRP A 458 -15.90 23.02 -25.13
C TRP A 458 -15.85 24.54 -25.31
N THR A 459 -16.62 25.03 -26.28
CA THR A 459 -16.55 26.40 -26.79
C THR A 459 -17.80 27.22 -26.53
N LEU A 460 -18.76 26.70 -25.75
CA LEU A 460 -20.00 27.40 -25.41
C LEU A 460 -19.95 27.92 -23.97
N ASN A 461 -20.77 28.90 -23.65
CA ASN A 461 -21.07 29.34 -22.30
C ASN A 461 -22.40 28.72 -21.79
N LYS A 462 -22.81 29.02 -20.57
CA LYS A 462 -24.06 28.53 -19.96
C LYS A 462 -25.35 28.93 -20.69
N ALA A 463 -25.31 29.98 -21.53
CA ALA A 463 -26.43 30.39 -22.35
C ALA A 463 -26.46 29.63 -23.70
N GLY A 464 -25.44 28.78 -23.99
CA GLY A 464 -25.27 28.08 -25.27
C GLY A 464 -24.71 28.99 -26.38
N GLU A 465 -24.19 30.17 -26.03
CA GLU A 465 -23.49 31.10 -26.91
C GLU A 465 -21.98 30.77 -26.91
N ALA A 466 -21.21 31.45 -27.80
CA ALA A 466 -19.75 31.27 -27.82
C ALA A 466 -19.12 31.74 -26.50
N TYR A 467 -18.27 30.90 -25.94
CA TYR A 467 -17.52 31.19 -24.70
C TYR A 467 -16.55 32.35 -24.90
N ASP A 468 -16.56 33.32 -23.99
CA ASP A 468 -15.66 34.45 -23.95
C ASP A 468 -15.02 34.53 -22.55
N SER A 469 -13.75 34.16 -22.44
CA SER A 469 -13.00 34.09 -21.15
C SER A 469 -12.95 35.42 -20.38
N SER A 470 -13.27 36.56 -21.04
CA SER A 470 -13.34 37.85 -20.38
C SER A 470 -14.69 38.12 -19.68
N LYS A 471 -15.71 37.30 -19.91
CA LYS A 471 -17.10 37.47 -19.45
C LYS A 471 -17.70 36.23 -18.82
N ASP A 472 -17.25 35.05 -19.26
CA ASP A 472 -17.83 33.77 -18.88
C ASP A 472 -16.89 33.03 -17.93
N ASP A 473 -17.41 32.53 -16.82
CA ASP A 473 -16.63 31.76 -15.83
C ASP A 473 -16.47 30.27 -16.20
N VAL A 474 -17.38 29.75 -17.05
CA VAL A 474 -17.48 28.29 -17.28
C VAL A 474 -17.71 27.98 -18.76
N ARG A 475 -16.89 27.06 -19.28
CA ARG A 475 -17.06 26.45 -20.59
C ARG A 475 -18.15 25.39 -20.56
N CYS A 476 -18.89 25.29 -21.66
CA CYS A 476 -19.91 24.26 -21.88
C CYS A 476 -19.70 23.59 -23.25
N LYS A 477 -20.21 22.36 -23.34
CA LYS A 477 -20.29 21.58 -24.60
C LYS A 477 -21.67 20.96 -24.72
N LYS A 478 -22.22 20.96 -25.90
CA LYS A 478 -23.47 20.25 -26.17
C LYS A 478 -23.19 18.77 -26.43
N ILE A 479 -23.66 17.89 -25.54
CA ILE A 479 -23.54 16.44 -25.63
C ILE A 479 -24.95 15.87 -25.82
N GLY A 480 -25.25 15.40 -27.03
CA GLY A 480 -26.63 15.08 -27.40
C GLY A 480 -27.51 16.33 -27.39
N GLU A 481 -28.57 16.33 -26.57
CA GLU A 481 -29.46 17.48 -26.39
C GLU A 481 -29.13 18.32 -25.14
N GLU A 482 -28.22 17.84 -24.30
CA GLU A 482 -27.83 18.48 -23.04
C GLU A 482 -26.66 19.44 -23.23
N LEU A 483 -26.73 20.60 -22.57
CA LEU A 483 -25.63 21.54 -22.46
C LEU A 483 -24.87 21.25 -21.15
N VAL A 484 -23.72 20.60 -21.24
CA VAL A 484 -22.90 20.17 -20.11
C VAL A 484 -21.90 21.26 -19.77
N PRO A 485 -21.91 21.82 -18.54
CA PRO A 485 -20.91 22.78 -18.09
C PRO A 485 -19.68 22.05 -17.50
N LEU A 486 -18.51 22.68 -17.58
CA LEU A 486 -17.32 22.27 -16.83
C LEU A 486 -17.38 22.81 -15.40
N GLU A 487 -18.36 22.35 -14.65
CA GLU A 487 -18.51 22.55 -13.21
C GLU A 487 -18.25 21.22 -12.52
N LEU A 488 -17.12 21.12 -11.82
CA LEU A 488 -16.60 19.86 -11.29
C LEU A 488 -16.50 19.92 -9.77
N LYS A 489 -16.60 18.76 -9.14
CA LYS A 489 -16.44 18.58 -7.70
C LYS A 489 -15.27 17.63 -7.43
N LEU A 490 -14.33 18.07 -6.57
CA LEU A 490 -13.26 17.26 -6.01
C LEU A 490 -13.50 17.02 -4.53
N ILE A 491 -13.37 15.78 -4.07
CA ILE A 491 -13.44 15.42 -2.66
C ILE A 491 -12.07 14.89 -2.22
N TYR A 492 -11.60 15.33 -1.04
CA TYR A 492 -10.36 14.85 -0.44
C TYR A 492 -10.54 14.50 1.04
N PRO A 493 -9.67 13.65 1.65
CA PRO A 493 -9.74 13.33 3.08
C PRO A 493 -9.41 14.57 3.93
N GLU A 494 -10.27 14.92 4.89
CA GLU A 494 -10.06 16.07 5.78
C GLU A 494 -8.75 15.99 6.59
N THR A 495 -8.24 14.77 6.81
CA THR A 495 -6.99 14.52 7.54
C THR A 495 -5.73 14.87 6.76
N THR A 496 -5.81 15.14 5.44
CA THR A 496 -4.62 15.42 4.63
C THR A 496 -4.18 16.87 4.64
N GLU A 497 -5.05 17.81 5.05
CA GLU A 497 -4.76 19.27 5.13
C GLU A 497 -4.25 19.90 3.82
N ILE A 498 -4.51 19.26 2.67
CA ILE A 498 -4.01 19.68 1.35
C ILE A 498 -4.90 20.73 0.67
N GLY A 499 -6.04 21.08 1.30
CA GLY A 499 -7.08 21.91 0.66
C GLY A 499 -6.59 23.26 0.16
N GLU A 500 -5.80 23.99 0.95
CA GLU A 500 -5.26 25.29 0.56
C GLU A 500 -4.34 25.19 -0.66
N ALA A 501 -3.47 24.17 -0.71
CA ALA A 501 -2.60 23.93 -1.85
C ALA A 501 -3.41 23.57 -3.12
N LEU A 502 -4.50 22.80 -2.99
CA LEU A 502 -5.40 22.49 -4.10
C LEU A 502 -6.14 23.75 -4.60
N ASP A 503 -6.56 24.64 -3.71
CA ASP A 503 -7.19 25.91 -4.11
C ASP A 503 -6.24 26.80 -4.92
N ILE A 504 -5.00 26.92 -4.48
CA ILE A 504 -3.99 27.80 -5.10
C ILE A 504 -3.46 27.19 -6.40
N TRP A 505 -3.02 25.93 -6.38
CA TRP A 505 -2.24 25.32 -7.45
C TRP A 505 -3.06 24.47 -8.43
N PHE A 506 -4.38 24.33 -8.17
CA PHE A 506 -5.28 23.58 -9.04
C PHE A 506 -6.58 24.32 -9.36
N ALA A 507 -7.39 24.72 -8.37
CA ALA A 507 -8.68 25.35 -8.64
C ALA A 507 -8.54 26.72 -9.32
N ALA A 508 -7.57 27.54 -8.90
CA ALA A 508 -7.33 28.83 -9.52
C ALA A 508 -6.89 28.73 -10.99
N PRO A 509 -5.92 27.86 -11.38
CA PRO A 509 -5.59 27.62 -12.78
C PRO A 509 -6.73 27.00 -13.62
N LEU A 510 -7.52 26.08 -13.05
CA LEU A 510 -8.70 25.53 -13.73
C LEU A 510 -9.69 26.63 -14.10
N LYS A 511 -9.92 27.59 -13.23
CA LYS A 511 -10.80 28.72 -13.49
C LYS A 511 -10.30 29.57 -14.68
N GLU A 512 -8.98 29.75 -14.84
CA GLU A 512 -8.40 30.43 -16.00
C GLU A 512 -8.69 29.69 -17.32
N ALA A 513 -8.84 28.37 -17.26
CA ALA A 513 -9.21 27.52 -18.40
C ALA A 513 -10.74 27.43 -18.62
N GLY A 514 -11.56 28.11 -17.81
CA GLY A 514 -13.02 28.04 -17.88
C GLY A 514 -13.61 26.77 -17.26
N ILE A 515 -12.92 26.16 -16.29
CA ILE A 515 -13.36 25.02 -15.49
C ILE A 515 -13.56 25.49 -14.05
N LEU A 516 -14.78 25.40 -13.54
CA LEU A 516 -15.09 25.74 -12.16
C LEU A 516 -14.97 24.49 -11.27
N LEU A 517 -14.04 24.51 -10.31
CA LEU A 517 -13.85 23.43 -9.35
C LEU A 517 -14.40 23.81 -7.98
N THR A 518 -15.24 22.95 -7.42
CA THR A 518 -15.65 22.96 -6.01
C THR A 518 -14.85 21.90 -5.27
N ILE A 519 -14.19 22.29 -4.19
CA ILE A 519 -13.39 21.36 -3.36
C ILE A 519 -14.12 21.13 -2.05
N GLU A 520 -14.34 19.85 -1.69
CA GLU A 520 -15.02 19.45 -0.47
C GLU A 520 -14.16 18.43 0.31
N THR A 521 -14.31 18.40 1.62
CA THR A 521 -13.67 17.39 2.48
C THR A 521 -14.61 16.24 2.80
N SER A 522 -14.02 15.08 3.10
CA SER A 522 -14.74 13.94 3.68
C SER A 522 -13.89 13.32 4.80
N PRO A 523 -14.51 12.83 5.88
CA PRO A 523 -13.81 12.05 6.91
C PRO A 523 -13.05 10.84 6.34
N SER A 524 -13.60 10.21 5.27
CA SER A 524 -12.91 9.17 4.51
C SER A 524 -13.44 9.14 3.07
N VAL A 525 -12.53 9.12 2.10
CA VAL A 525 -12.86 8.94 0.67
C VAL A 525 -12.81 7.48 0.23
N LEU A 526 -12.28 6.57 1.05
CA LEU A 526 -12.14 5.16 0.71
C LEU A 526 -13.48 4.46 0.45
N PRO A 527 -14.56 4.66 1.24
CA PRO A 527 -15.88 4.10 0.92
C PRO A 527 -16.41 4.52 -0.45
N ILE A 528 -16.17 5.77 -0.86
CA ILE A 528 -16.55 6.27 -2.20
C ILE A 528 -15.71 5.56 -3.27
N TYR A 529 -14.40 5.45 -3.05
CA TYR A 529 -13.45 4.83 -3.97
C TYR A 529 -13.73 3.33 -4.21
N TYR A 530 -14.17 2.62 -3.17
CA TYR A 530 -14.58 1.21 -3.23
C TYR A 530 -16.07 1.00 -3.58
N GLY A 531 -16.82 2.06 -3.92
CA GLY A 531 -18.23 1.98 -4.30
C GLY A 531 -19.19 1.59 -3.16
N GLN A 532 -18.76 1.77 -1.92
CA GLN A 532 -19.57 1.51 -0.70
C GLN A 532 -20.39 2.73 -0.29
N ASP A 533 -20.07 3.90 -0.82
CA ASP A 533 -20.76 5.16 -0.63
C ASP A 533 -21.05 5.79 -2.01
N ASN A 534 -22.30 6.26 -2.20
CA ASN A 534 -22.78 6.86 -3.45
C ASN A 534 -22.70 8.39 -3.45
N THR A 535 -21.77 8.98 -2.71
CA THR A 535 -21.54 10.43 -2.73
C THR A 535 -21.19 10.90 -4.14
N ASP A 536 -21.85 11.95 -4.59
CA ASP A 536 -21.66 12.50 -5.94
C ASP A 536 -20.34 13.29 -6.03
N TYR A 537 -19.52 12.98 -7.06
CA TYR A 537 -18.22 13.62 -7.29
C TYR A 537 -17.81 13.49 -8.76
N ASP A 538 -16.89 14.33 -9.18
CA ASP A 538 -16.18 14.24 -10.47
C ASP A 538 -14.74 13.74 -10.29
N MET A 539 -14.10 14.13 -9.18
CA MET A 539 -12.72 13.77 -8.84
C MET A 539 -12.56 13.43 -7.36
N LEU A 540 -11.64 12.51 -7.05
CA LEU A 540 -11.17 12.25 -5.69
C LEU A 540 -9.66 12.46 -5.62
N TYR A 541 -9.20 13.19 -4.59
CA TYR A 541 -7.79 13.21 -4.22
C TYR A 541 -7.51 12.09 -3.22
N LEU A 542 -6.51 11.26 -3.51
CA LEU A 542 -6.14 10.09 -2.76
C LEU A 542 -4.63 9.91 -2.73
N ALA A 543 -4.21 9.03 -1.85
CA ALA A 543 -2.85 8.53 -1.78
C ALA A 543 -2.88 7.01 -1.66
N THR A 544 -1.94 6.32 -2.29
CA THR A 544 -1.80 4.87 -2.20
C THR A 544 -0.34 4.48 -2.01
N ASN A 545 -0.11 3.33 -1.38
CA ASN A 545 1.14 2.60 -1.46
C ASN A 545 0.88 1.34 -2.30
N PHE A 546 1.80 1.03 -3.20
CA PHE A 546 1.73 -0.18 -4.01
C PHE A 546 2.34 -1.35 -3.27
N ASP A 547 1.71 -2.50 -3.40
CA ASP A 547 2.33 -3.76 -3.00
C ASP A 547 3.54 -4.06 -3.90
N VAL A 548 4.46 -4.84 -3.39
CA VAL A 548 5.62 -5.29 -4.17
C VAL A 548 5.18 -6.05 -5.41
N ALA A 549 4.16 -6.91 -5.26
CA ALA A 549 3.49 -7.57 -6.38
C ALA A 549 2.52 -6.58 -7.06
N PHE A 550 3.06 -5.69 -7.87
CA PHE A 550 2.29 -4.63 -8.53
C PHE A 550 1.34 -5.18 -9.58
N ASP A 551 0.05 -5.12 -9.30
CA ASP A 551 -1.03 -5.45 -10.25
C ASP A 551 -2.16 -4.41 -10.20
N PRO A 552 -2.18 -3.42 -11.11
CA PRO A 552 -3.21 -2.38 -11.15
C PRO A 552 -4.49 -2.81 -11.90
N THR A 553 -4.63 -4.06 -12.30
CA THR A 553 -5.73 -4.56 -13.15
C THR A 553 -7.11 -4.19 -12.58
N GLN A 554 -7.33 -4.38 -11.29
CA GLN A 554 -8.61 -4.12 -10.63
C GLN A 554 -9.04 -2.64 -10.64
N MET A 555 -8.09 -1.71 -10.82
CA MET A 555 -8.40 -0.27 -10.91
C MET A 555 -9.00 0.12 -12.26
N PHE A 556 -8.60 -0.56 -13.33
CA PHE A 556 -8.91 -0.14 -14.71
C PHE A 556 -9.88 -1.05 -15.45
N MET A 557 -10.20 -2.24 -14.89
CA MET A 557 -11.15 -3.16 -15.52
C MET A 557 -12.61 -2.83 -15.21
N GLU A 558 -13.50 -3.15 -16.15
CA GLU A 558 -14.95 -3.11 -15.92
C GLU A 558 -15.33 -4.06 -14.77
N GLY A 559 -16.12 -3.55 -13.82
CA GLY A 559 -16.52 -4.33 -12.63
C GLY A 559 -15.39 -4.59 -11.64
N GLY A 560 -14.24 -3.92 -11.77
CA GLY A 560 -13.14 -4.01 -10.82
C GLY A 560 -13.55 -3.54 -9.42
N SER A 561 -12.95 -4.14 -8.40
CA SER A 561 -13.27 -3.89 -6.99
C SER A 561 -12.62 -2.63 -6.42
N VAL A 562 -11.68 -2.04 -7.13
CA VAL A 562 -10.91 -0.86 -6.72
C VAL A 562 -11.18 0.27 -7.72
N ASN A 563 -11.31 1.52 -7.24
CA ASN A 563 -11.65 2.67 -8.08
C ASN A 563 -12.92 2.40 -8.92
N VAL A 564 -13.98 1.98 -8.25
CA VAL A 564 -15.18 1.40 -8.89
C VAL A 564 -15.78 2.31 -9.96
N HIS A 565 -15.86 3.61 -9.69
CA HIS A 565 -16.38 4.62 -10.62
C HIS A 565 -15.29 5.27 -11.48
N GLY A 566 -14.04 4.83 -11.37
CA GLY A 566 -12.92 5.38 -12.13
C GLY A 566 -13.01 5.11 -13.63
N VAL A 567 -12.15 5.77 -14.38
CA VAL A 567 -12.01 5.55 -15.84
C VAL A 567 -11.52 4.13 -16.10
N LYS A 568 -12.22 3.42 -16.97
CA LYS A 568 -11.89 2.03 -17.36
C LYS A 568 -11.27 2.01 -18.75
N ASP A 569 -10.24 1.21 -18.94
CA ASP A 569 -9.56 1.06 -20.23
C ASP A 569 -9.06 -0.38 -20.41
N ALA A 570 -9.60 -1.05 -21.42
CA ALA A 570 -9.30 -2.46 -21.69
C ALA A 570 -7.85 -2.70 -22.12
N GLU A 571 -7.19 -1.72 -22.75
CA GLU A 571 -5.78 -1.85 -23.12
C GLU A 571 -4.86 -1.72 -21.91
N LEU A 572 -5.18 -0.85 -20.92
CA LEU A 572 -4.47 -0.83 -19.65
C LEU A 572 -4.56 -2.16 -18.90
N VAL A 573 -5.76 -2.75 -18.87
CA VAL A 573 -5.97 -4.09 -18.25
C VAL A 573 -5.14 -5.14 -18.96
N LYS A 574 -5.13 -5.13 -20.29
CA LYS A 574 -4.33 -6.06 -21.10
C LYS A 574 -2.83 -5.90 -20.84
N LEU A 575 -2.32 -4.65 -20.87
CA LEU A 575 -0.90 -4.38 -20.63
C LEU A 575 -0.47 -4.73 -19.19
N ALA A 576 -1.33 -4.49 -18.19
CA ALA A 576 -1.09 -4.94 -16.82
C ALA A 576 -1.03 -6.47 -16.75
N GLY A 577 -1.92 -7.18 -17.46
CA GLY A 577 -1.90 -8.63 -17.58
C GLY A 577 -0.63 -9.16 -18.25
N GLU A 578 -0.22 -8.55 -19.38
CA GLU A 578 1.02 -8.89 -20.09
C GLU A 578 2.27 -8.66 -19.22
N MET A 579 2.31 -7.60 -18.42
CA MET A 579 3.38 -7.30 -17.47
C MET A 579 3.51 -8.42 -16.43
N ARG A 580 2.42 -8.78 -15.74
CA ARG A 580 2.43 -9.83 -14.74
C ARG A 580 2.75 -11.22 -15.32
N GLN A 581 2.33 -11.49 -16.57
CA GLN A 581 2.63 -12.73 -17.32
C GLN A 581 4.06 -12.70 -17.88
N THR A 582 5.02 -12.55 -16.99
CA THR A 582 6.46 -12.60 -17.26
C THR A 582 7.07 -13.71 -16.41
N GLU A 583 8.09 -14.40 -16.90
CA GLU A 583 8.80 -15.41 -16.11
C GLU A 583 9.44 -14.78 -14.86
N GLN A 584 9.41 -15.52 -13.76
CA GLN A 584 10.00 -15.05 -12.51
C GLN A 584 11.49 -14.75 -12.69
N GLY A 585 11.91 -13.56 -12.27
CA GLY A 585 13.31 -13.12 -12.36
C GLY A 585 13.70 -12.46 -13.69
N ASP A 586 12.83 -12.43 -14.70
CA ASP A 586 13.06 -11.70 -15.95
C ASP A 586 12.72 -10.21 -15.77
N LEU A 587 13.61 -9.51 -15.06
CA LEU A 587 13.47 -8.09 -14.71
C LEU A 587 13.39 -7.19 -15.93
N LEU A 588 14.19 -7.47 -16.96
CA LEU A 588 14.25 -6.67 -18.19
C LEU A 588 12.92 -6.69 -18.93
N THR A 589 12.38 -7.88 -19.17
CA THR A 589 11.08 -8.04 -19.84
C THR A 589 9.96 -7.41 -19.01
N TYR A 590 9.98 -7.57 -17.68
CA TYR A 590 8.99 -6.96 -16.80
C TYR A 590 9.03 -5.43 -16.89
N CYS A 591 10.21 -4.81 -16.78
CA CYS A 591 10.37 -3.36 -16.89
C CYS A 591 9.96 -2.82 -18.26
N THR A 592 10.26 -3.55 -19.36
CA THR A 592 9.85 -3.17 -20.72
C THR A 592 8.31 -3.15 -20.86
N LYS A 593 7.63 -4.15 -20.31
CA LYS A 593 6.15 -4.21 -20.28
C LYS A 593 5.56 -3.15 -19.36
N TRP A 594 6.19 -2.88 -18.22
CA TRP A 594 5.80 -1.82 -17.30
C TRP A 594 5.87 -0.43 -17.96
N ILE A 595 6.91 -0.14 -18.73
CA ILE A 595 7.00 1.10 -19.54
C ILE A 595 5.86 1.19 -20.55
N SER A 596 5.50 0.07 -21.19
CA SER A 596 4.36 0.03 -22.14
C SER A 596 3.03 0.35 -21.44
N PHE A 597 2.83 -0.19 -20.22
CA PHE A 597 1.69 0.16 -19.38
C PHE A 597 1.69 1.65 -19.01
N LEU A 598 2.82 2.22 -18.59
CA LEU A 598 2.91 3.64 -18.24
C LEU A 598 2.64 4.57 -19.41
N LYS A 599 3.13 4.25 -20.62
CA LYS A 599 2.84 5.02 -21.83
C LYS A 599 1.34 5.05 -22.12
N ARG A 600 0.66 3.89 -22.04
CA ARG A 600 -0.80 3.84 -22.20
C ARG A 600 -1.53 4.59 -21.11
N PHE A 601 -1.05 4.49 -19.85
CA PHE A 601 -1.63 5.19 -18.73
C PHE A 601 -1.68 6.71 -18.99
N THR A 602 -0.58 7.32 -19.41
CA THR A 602 -0.52 8.76 -19.67
C THR A 602 -1.27 9.18 -20.95
N GLU A 603 -1.43 8.30 -21.94
CA GLU A 603 -2.32 8.55 -23.09
C GLU A 603 -3.79 8.68 -22.69
N VAL A 604 -4.26 7.80 -21.81
CA VAL A 604 -5.65 7.74 -21.33
C VAL A 604 -5.92 8.77 -20.26
N GLU A 605 -4.91 9.09 -19.45
CA GLU A 605 -4.98 9.93 -18.25
C GLU A 605 -6.19 9.55 -17.37
N PRO A 606 -6.28 8.30 -16.88
CA PRO A 606 -7.41 7.85 -16.08
C PRO A 606 -7.44 8.48 -14.69
N MET A 607 -6.29 8.98 -14.26
CA MET A 607 -6.05 9.75 -13.05
C MET A 607 -4.79 10.59 -13.23
N ILE A 608 -4.65 11.67 -12.47
CA ILE A 608 -3.48 12.55 -12.49
C ILE A 608 -2.54 12.12 -11.37
N PRO A 609 -1.37 11.53 -11.66
CA PRO A 609 -0.30 11.38 -10.67
C PRO A 609 0.18 12.75 -10.21
N VAL A 610 0.33 12.96 -8.91
CA VAL A 610 0.73 14.28 -8.38
C VAL A 610 2.17 14.24 -7.92
N TYR A 611 2.47 13.51 -6.85
CA TYR A 611 3.82 13.34 -6.33
C TYR A 611 4.01 11.99 -5.64
N SER A 612 5.26 11.58 -5.52
CA SER A 612 5.71 10.57 -4.58
C SER A 612 6.73 11.19 -3.63
N ASN A 613 6.85 10.68 -2.42
CA ASN A 613 7.67 11.29 -1.38
C ASN A 613 8.52 10.27 -0.63
N VAL A 614 9.38 10.78 0.25
CA VAL A 614 10.12 10.00 1.24
C VAL A 614 9.33 10.07 2.55
N TYR A 615 9.18 8.95 3.22
CA TYR A 615 8.69 8.88 4.59
C TYR A 615 9.85 8.99 5.56
N TYR A 616 9.60 9.63 6.70
CA TYR A 616 10.52 9.70 7.81
C TYR A 616 9.89 9.10 9.07
N ASP A 617 10.66 8.27 9.74
CA ASP A 617 10.35 7.81 11.09
C ASP A 617 11.32 8.49 12.05
N PHE A 618 10.80 9.00 13.18
CA PHE A 618 11.61 9.65 14.21
C PHE A 618 11.43 8.90 15.52
N HIS A 619 12.55 8.56 16.18
CA HIS A 619 12.52 7.83 17.43
C HIS A 619 13.71 8.23 18.34
N PRO A 620 13.62 8.05 19.67
CA PRO A 620 14.75 8.28 20.54
C PRO A 620 15.86 7.25 20.30
N GLU A 621 17.11 7.66 20.52
CA GLU A 621 18.29 6.81 20.36
C GLU A 621 18.22 5.52 21.21
N VAL A 622 17.50 5.55 22.35
CA VAL A 622 17.30 4.38 23.21
C VAL A 622 16.47 3.26 22.58
N LEU A 623 15.71 3.50 21.50
CA LEU A 623 15.08 2.46 20.69
C LEU A 623 16.12 1.89 19.72
N GLN A 624 16.64 0.72 20.04
CA GLN A 624 17.72 0.07 19.34
C GLN A 624 17.23 -0.95 18.30
N ASN A 625 18.07 -1.23 17.29
CA ASN A 625 17.84 -2.21 16.23
C ASN A 625 16.54 -1.97 15.43
N TYR A 626 16.07 -0.72 15.37
CA TYR A 626 14.96 -0.33 14.53
C TYR A 626 15.45 -0.17 13.08
N LYS A 627 14.98 -1.05 12.18
CA LYS A 627 15.45 -1.10 10.79
C LYS A 627 14.25 -1.19 9.86
N ILE A 628 13.97 -0.09 9.19
CA ILE A 628 12.88 0.01 8.21
C ILE A 628 13.41 0.24 6.80
N THR A 629 12.59 -0.15 5.83
CA THR A 629 12.82 0.11 4.41
C THR A 629 11.45 0.29 3.73
N GLN A 630 11.44 0.55 2.43
CA GLN A 630 10.19 0.51 1.66
C GLN A 630 9.46 -0.84 1.69
N TYR A 631 10.14 -1.92 2.12
CA TYR A 631 9.60 -3.30 2.19
C TYR A 631 9.36 -3.77 3.63
N ILE A 632 10.02 -3.16 4.61
CA ILE A 632 9.93 -3.52 6.02
C ILE A 632 9.28 -2.34 6.76
N SER A 633 8.05 -2.51 7.20
CA SER A 633 7.33 -1.50 7.98
C SER A 633 7.81 -1.46 9.43
N TRP A 634 7.37 -0.45 10.19
CA TRP A 634 7.64 -0.37 11.62
C TRP A 634 7.11 -1.59 12.39
N ALA A 635 5.95 -2.13 11.96
CA ALA A 635 5.34 -3.29 12.60
C ALA A 635 6.17 -4.57 12.39
N ASP A 636 6.88 -4.69 11.26
CA ASP A 636 7.85 -5.76 11.02
C ASP A 636 9.14 -5.52 11.83
N ALA A 637 9.67 -4.28 11.78
CA ALA A 637 10.94 -3.90 12.43
C ALA A 637 10.90 -4.04 13.95
N ILE A 638 9.74 -3.76 14.57
CA ILE A 638 9.60 -3.79 16.04
C ILE A 638 9.78 -5.16 16.64
N VAL A 639 9.61 -6.23 15.86
CA VAL A 639 9.85 -7.62 16.32
C VAL A 639 11.31 -7.83 16.71
N GLY A 640 12.24 -7.13 16.05
CA GLY A 640 13.67 -7.18 16.37
C GLY A 640 14.17 -6.03 17.23
N SER A 641 13.32 -5.03 17.54
CA SER A 641 13.73 -3.82 18.26
C SER A 641 13.62 -3.98 19.77
N TYR A 642 14.41 -3.20 20.51
CA TYR A 642 14.43 -3.21 21.97
C TYR A 642 14.84 -1.84 22.52
N PHE A 643 14.55 -1.57 23.78
CA PHE A 643 15.04 -0.40 24.48
C PHE A 643 16.34 -0.69 25.22
N SER A 644 17.34 0.20 25.11
CA SER A 644 18.60 0.15 25.84
C SER A 644 19.18 1.54 26.05
N ASP A 645 19.74 1.80 27.24
CA ASP A 645 20.47 3.05 27.55
C ASP A 645 21.89 3.07 26.93
N VAL A 646 22.34 1.95 26.36
CA VAL A 646 23.68 1.81 25.79
C VAL A 646 23.53 1.60 24.28
N ALA A 647 24.04 2.55 23.51
CA ALA A 647 24.24 2.32 22.08
C ALA A 647 25.21 1.12 21.91
N GLU A 648 24.76 0.03 21.33
CA GLU A 648 25.67 -1.04 20.93
C GLU A 648 26.61 -0.51 19.85
N GLU A 649 27.94 -0.60 20.07
CA GLU A 649 28.89 -0.39 18.99
C GLU A 649 28.53 -1.38 17.85
N PRO A 650 28.43 -0.92 16.60
CA PRO A 650 28.11 -1.81 15.48
C PRO A 650 29.13 -2.94 15.48
N ALA A 651 28.67 -4.18 15.55
CA ALA A 651 29.51 -5.36 15.48
C ALA A 651 30.37 -5.23 14.20
N GLU A 652 31.70 -5.15 14.39
CA GLU A 652 32.64 -5.15 13.27
C GLU A 652 32.26 -6.34 12.37
N ALA A 653 31.96 -6.05 11.10
CA ALA A 653 31.71 -7.06 10.10
C ALA A 653 32.94 -8.00 10.10
N ALA A 654 32.73 -9.22 10.57
CA ALA A 654 33.74 -10.27 10.49
C ALA A 654 34.06 -10.47 8.99
N GLU A 655 35.32 -10.20 8.61
CA GLU A 655 35.89 -10.41 7.27
C GLU A 655 35.67 -11.84 6.75
#